data_1a0ed65a9db53dea1c2fd5a9bc1d5fa6
#
_entry.id   1a0ed65a9db53dea1c2fd5a9bc1d5fa6
#
_cell.length_a   1.000
_cell.length_b   1.000
_cell.length_c   1.000
_cell.angle_alpha   90.00
_cell.angle_beta   90.00
_cell.angle_gamma   90.00
#
_symmetry.space_group_name_H-M   'P 1'
#
loop_
_entity.id
_entity.type
_entity.pdbx_description
1 polymer ?
#
loop_
_entity_poly.entity_id
_entity_poly.type
_entity_poly.pdbx_seq_one_letter_code
_entity_poly.pdbx_strand_id
1 'polypeptide(L)'
;MEVNKKELKEQEIRTLFITPALQQKGWAVSVNMREEYYFTDGRVLVVGNQHSVAEGKKADYLLYHNGKPIAVVEAKDNKHAVGGGIQQAMDYAQILDLKFAYSSNGDAFLEHDFITGKETEIKLENFPTEEELYNRYLASKNYTSDELNIIETPFYYDAHSHEPRYYQRIAVDRTVEAIARGQQRVLVVMATGTGKTFTAFQIIHRLHKSGAKKKILYLADRNILIDQTMVQDFKPFKMFMTKITSVGEGEEKIDSSYEVYMALYHQLVGKKGKPDPFLEVQPNFFDLIIVDECHRGSAKDDSAWRKVLEYFSSATQIGMTATPKADEGANNLDYFGEPVYTYSLLQGIQDGFLAPYRVTADFINVDLQGWTPDEGEIDLLGKEIEQKLYQRQNIGRDLAIKLRRKVVAHRITQMLYDIGRMTKTIVFCSDIEEAAEMRTLLINMNSDLCKKSPYYVTRIVGEDKEGKKQLDNFISVDEPYPVIVTTSELLSTGVDCKTCGLIVIDKEIGSMTEFKQIIGRGTRLRKDKGKWHLEILDFRNATAKFKDPSFDGDPEPPKGGEKKPKPYPPVPSNPPTAHEPREKYLINGKDIRIAHEIVSVLGEDGKTMRTESVQSFARKQLLRHYQSLDDFVQTWTEAERKQAVMDELKEYAILIDAVREANPALKDADIFDVICHVAFDQPPLTRKERANNVKKRNYFGKYEGKAREVLEALLDKYAENGILDFEKANILEIPPFNSIGKPTKIIKLFGGKVAFEQAIRELEYQIYKSA
;
A
#
# COMPACT_ATOMS: atom_id res chain seq x y z
N MET A 1 -38.17 -32.62 11.67
CA MET A 1 -37.74 -31.67 12.71
C MET A 1 -37.57 -30.33 12.03
N GLU A 2 -38.32 -29.33 12.44
CA GLU A 2 -38.04 -27.96 11.99
C GLU A 2 -36.69 -27.54 12.59
N VAL A 3 -35.79 -27.12 11.74
CA VAL A 3 -34.47 -26.64 12.13
C VAL A 3 -34.65 -25.30 12.83
N ASN A 4 -34.20 -25.17 14.07
CA ASN A 4 -34.20 -23.88 14.76
C ASN A 4 -33.10 -22.98 14.16
N LYS A 5 -33.50 -22.08 13.24
CA LYS A 5 -32.57 -21.19 12.54
C LYS A 5 -31.72 -20.33 13.47
N LYS A 6 -32.21 -19.99 14.68
CA LYS A 6 -31.50 -19.16 15.65
C LYS A 6 -30.27 -19.84 16.29
N GLU A 7 -30.19 -21.16 16.19
CA GLU A 7 -29.04 -21.93 16.68
C GLU A 7 -27.98 -22.16 15.62
N LEU A 8 -28.29 -21.84 14.35
CA LEU A 8 -27.40 -22.02 13.23
C LEU A 8 -26.40 -20.87 13.13
N LYS A 9 -25.16 -21.20 12.73
CA LYS A 9 -24.16 -20.21 12.38
C LYS A 9 -24.46 -19.62 11.00
N GLU A 10 -23.89 -18.47 10.71
CA GLU A 10 -24.04 -17.77 9.42
C GLU A 10 -23.74 -18.69 8.23
N GLN A 11 -22.69 -19.50 8.28
CA GLN A 11 -22.35 -20.45 7.22
C GLN A 11 -23.45 -21.52 7.00
N GLU A 12 -24.09 -21.97 8.08
CA GLU A 12 -25.21 -22.93 7.98
C GLU A 12 -26.46 -22.26 7.41
N ILE A 13 -26.75 -21.00 7.78
CA ILE A 13 -27.81 -20.20 7.20
C ILE A 13 -27.58 -20.01 5.69
N ARG A 14 -26.35 -19.71 5.28
CA ARG A 14 -25.98 -19.60 3.87
C ARG A 14 -26.27 -20.91 3.14
N THR A 15 -25.73 -22.01 3.62
CA THR A 15 -25.80 -23.32 2.95
C THR A 15 -27.22 -23.86 2.87
N LEU A 16 -28.03 -23.69 3.92
CA LEU A 16 -29.35 -24.32 4.03
C LEU A 16 -30.48 -23.46 3.45
N PHE A 17 -30.34 -22.15 3.43
CA PHE A 17 -31.43 -21.25 3.07
C PHE A 17 -31.08 -20.26 1.96
N ILE A 18 -29.94 -19.53 2.05
CA ILE A 18 -29.64 -18.44 1.11
C ILE A 18 -29.16 -19.01 -0.22
N THR A 19 -28.13 -19.87 -0.24
CA THR A 19 -27.62 -20.47 -1.48
C THR A 19 -28.69 -21.23 -2.24
N PRO A 20 -29.54 -22.09 -1.61
CA PRO A 20 -30.64 -22.75 -2.30
C PRO A 20 -31.67 -21.78 -2.90
N ALA A 21 -32.01 -20.70 -2.20
CA ALA A 21 -32.94 -19.69 -2.72
C ALA A 21 -32.37 -18.98 -3.98
N LEU A 22 -31.11 -18.61 -3.97
CA LEU A 22 -30.41 -18.06 -5.13
C LEU A 22 -30.39 -19.06 -6.29
N GLN A 23 -30.03 -20.33 -6.03
CA GLN A 23 -29.97 -21.40 -7.03
C GLN A 23 -31.34 -21.68 -7.69
N GLN A 24 -32.44 -21.63 -6.93
CA GLN A 24 -33.80 -21.78 -7.47
C GLN A 24 -34.15 -20.70 -8.50
N LYS A 25 -33.48 -19.54 -8.44
CA LYS A 25 -33.64 -18.42 -9.37
C LYS A 25 -32.61 -18.41 -10.51
N GLY A 26 -31.85 -19.51 -10.66
CA GLY A 26 -30.89 -19.67 -11.74
C GLY A 26 -29.48 -19.13 -11.45
N TRP A 27 -29.22 -18.68 -10.23
CA TRP A 27 -27.86 -18.30 -9.81
C TRP A 27 -27.03 -19.54 -9.53
N ALA A 28 -26.01 -19.79 -10.32
CA ALA A 28 -25.16 -20.97 -10.20
C ALA A 28 -23.73 -20.60 -9.84
N VAL A 29 -23.20 -21.27 -8.82
CA VAL A 29 -21.81 -21.09 -8.37
C VAL A 29 -20.85 -21.35 -9.54
N SER A 30 -19.85 -20.51 -9.69
CA SER A 30 -18.83 -20.54 -10.75
C SER A 30 -19.35 -20.28 -12.19
N VAL A 31 -20.63 -19.97 -12.36
CA VAL A 31 -21.21 -19.55 -13.64
C VAL A 31 -21.54 -18.06 -13.59
N ASN A 32 -22.57 -17.68 -12.83
CA ASN A 32 -23.02 -16.31 -12.66
C ASN A 32 -23.11 -15.88 -11.18
N MET A 33 -22.55 -16.68 -10.27
CA MET A 33 -22.44 -16.38 -8.85
C MET A 33 -21.07 -16.82 -8.32
N ARG A 34 -20.41 -15.98 -7.53
CA ARG A 34 -19.22 -16.32 -6.76
C ARG A 34 -19.51 -16.16 -5.26
N GLU A 35 -19.14 -17.17 -4.48
CA GLU A 35 -19.21 -17.15 -3.02
C GLU A 35 -17.86 -16.75 -2.44
N GLU A 36 -17.87 -16.11 -1.26
CA GLU A 36 -16.66 -15.73 -0.53
C GLU A 36 -15.67 -14.95 -1.41
N TYR A 37 -16.17 -13.97 -2.16
CA TYR A 37 -15.37 -13.26 -3.15
C TYR A 37 -14.56 -12.13 -2.54
N TYR A 38 -13.25 -12.31 -2.44
CA TYR A 38 -12.31 -11.26 -2.05
C TYR A 38 -12.08 -10.29 -3.20
N PHE A 39 -12.38 -9.01 -3.00
CA PHE A 39 -12.13 -7.97 -3.98
C PHE A 39 -11.00 -6.99 -3.58
N THR A 40 -10.51 -7.06 -2.33
CA THR A 40 -9.30 -6.40 -1.87
C THR A 40 -8.34 -7.40 -1.22
N ASP A 41 -7.05 -7.08 -1.22
CA ASP A 41 -6.00 -7.95 -0.62
C ASP A 41 -5.81 -7.71 0.88
N GLY A 42 -6.54 -6.75 1.45
CA GLY A 42 -6.33 -6.29 2.80
C GLY A 42 -5.11 -5.37 2.96
N ARG A 43 -5.30 -4.32 3.72
CA ARG A 43 -4.29 -3.29 3.93
C ARG A 43 -3.08 -3.82 4.69
N VAL A 44 -1.89 -3.44 4.26
CA VAL A 44 -0.66 -3.67 5.02
C VAL A 44 -0.51 -2.59 6.07
N LEU A 45 -0.42 -2.99 7.34
CA LEU A 45 -0.11 -2.14 8.49
C LEU A 45 1.37 -2.27 8.81
N VAL A 46 2.05 -1.14 8.99
CA VAL A 46 3.49 -1.10 9.30
C VAL A 46 3.70 -0.40 10.62
N VAL A 47 4.42 -1.06 11.53
CA VAL A 47 4.77 -0.52 12.85
C VAL A 47 6.22 -0.87 13.16
N GLY A 48 7.06 0.14 13.28
CA GLY A 48 8.49 -0.11 13.39
C GLY A 48 9.01 -0.88 12.17
N ASN A 49 9.71 -1.97 12.40
CA ASN A 49 10.22 -2.88 11.35
C ASN A 49 9.29 -4.07 11.07
N GLN A 50 8.12 -4.10 11.69
CA GLN A 50 7.16 -5.20 11.57
C GLN A 50 5.97 -4.79 10.70
N HIS A 51 5.28 -5.77 10.15
CA HIS A 51 4.09 -5.57 9.33
C HIS A 51 3.03 -6.63 9.63
N SER A 52 1.76 -6.25 9.48
CA SER A 52 0.62 -7.15 9.47
C SER A 52 -0.26 -6.84 8.26
N VAL A 53 -1.13 -7.76 7.90
CA VAL A 53 -2.09 -7.56 6.80
C VAL A 53 -3.47 -7.66 7.41
N ALA A 54 -4.26 -6.59 7.30
CA ALA A 54 -5.67 -6.61 7.67
C ALA A 54 -6.43 -7.55 6.72
N GLU A 55 -7.57 -8.05 7.17
CA GLU A 55 -8.41 -8.89 6.32
C GLU A 55 -8.90 -8.10 5.10
N GLY A 56 -8.82 -8.73 3.92
CA GLY A 56 -9.36 -8.16 2.68
C GLY A 56 -10.88 -8.09 2.74
N LYS A 57 -11.47 -7.13 2.04
CA LYS A 57 -12.91 -7.05 1.91
C LYS A 57 -13.40 -8.22 1.07
N LYS A 58 -14.37 -8.94 1.62
CA LYS A 58 -14.93 -10.15 1.06
C LYS A 58 -16.45 -10.02 1.03
N ALA A 59 -17.05 -10.26 -0.13
CA ALA A 59 -18.50 -10.36 -0.27
C ALA A 59 -18.93 -11.83 -0.13
N ASP A 60 -20.01 -12.09 0.62
CA ASP A 60 -20.53 -13.45 0.76
C ASP A 60 -20.98 -14.03 -0.56
N TYR A 61 -21.67 -13.21 -1.38
CA TYR A 61 -22.00 -13.56 -2.76
C TYR A 61 -21.84 -12.33 -3.66
N LEU A 62 -21.24 -12.55 -4.82
CA LEU A 62 -21.21 -11.58 -5.91
C LEU A 62 -21.90 -12.20 -7.14
N LEU A 63 -22.92 -11.52 -7.63
CA LEU A 63 -23.78 -11.99 -8.74
C LEU A 63 -23.39 -11.31 -10.04
N TYR A 64 -23.36 -12.08 -11.12
CA TYR A 64 -22.83 -11.67 -12.41
C TYR A 64 -23.87 -11.82 -13.53
N HIS A 65 -23.80 -10.93 -14.51
CA HIS A 65 -24.39 -11.10 -15.82
C HIS A 65 -23.29 -11.04 -16.89
N ASN A 66 -23.14 -12.09 -17.68
CA ASN A 66 -22.11 -12.20 -18.75
C ASN A 66 -20.69 -11.77 -18.28
N GLY A 67 -20.29 -12.20 -17.08
CA GLY A 67 -18.99 -11.86 -16.47
C GLY A 67 -18.88 -10.45 -15.90
N LYS A 68 -19.95 -9.64 -15.94
CA LYS A 68 -20.04 -8.32 -15.30
C LYS A 68 -20.76 -8.47 -13.95
N PRO A 69 -20.17 -8.04 -12.82
CA PRO A 69 -20.88 -8.06 -11.55
C PRO A 69 -22.05 -7.05 -11.56
N ILE A 70 -23.20 -7.45 -11.03
CA ILE A 70 -24.44 -6.64 -11.03
C ILE A 70 -25.05 -6.47 -9.64
N ALA A 71 -24.82 -7.41 -8.71
CA ALA A 71 -25.34 -7.34 -7.36
C ALA A 71 -24.41 -8.00 -6.34
N VAL A 72 -24.51 -7.58 -5.09
CA VAL A 72 -23.84 -8.19 -3.92
C VAL A 72 -24.88 -8.63 -2.91
N VAL A 73 -24.62 -9.76 -2.24
CA VAL A 73 -25.47 -10.27 -1.14
C VAL A 73 -24.58 -10.53 0.07
N GLU A 74 -24.98 -9.97 1.22
CA GLU A 74 -24.38 -10.23 2.53
C GLU A 74 -25.28 -11.08 3.39
N ALA A 75 -24.74 -12.12 3.98
CA ALA A 75 -25.42 -13.03 4.87
C ALA A 75 -25.21 -12.63 6.34
N LYS A 76 -26.17 -12.95 7.17
CA LYS A 76 -26.04 -12.91 8.64
C LYS A 76 -26.70 -14.14 9.24
N ASP A 77 -26.30 -14.50 10.45
CA ASP A 77 -27.01 -15.53 11.20
C ASP A 77 -28.45 -15.07 11.56
N ASN A 78 -29.32 -16.02 11.88
CA ASN A 78 -30.74 -15.73 12.14
C ASN A 78 -31.00 -15.06 13.51
N LYS A 79 -29.96 -14.70 14.27
CA LYS A 79 -30.07 -13.82 15.45
C LYS A 79 -30.18 -12.36 15.06
N HIS A 80 -29.74 -12.02 13.86
CA HIS A 80 -29.83 -10.67 13.29
C HIS A 80 -31.13 -10.49 12.52
N ALA A 81 -31.61 -9.26 12.38
CA ALA A 81 -32.69 -8.91 11.48
C ALA A 81 -32.29 -9.17 10.01
N VAL A 82 -33.26 -9.30 9.10
CA VAL A 82 -33.02 -9.49 7.66
C VAL A 82 -32.08 -8.42 7.09
N GLY A 83 -32.22 -7.17 7.54
CA GLY A 83 -31.38 -6.04 7.14
C GLY A 83 -30.04 -5.91 7.91
N GLY A 84 -29.67 -6.87 8.76
CA GLY A 84 -28.48 -6.76 9.61
C GLY A 84 -27.15 -6.61 8.84
N GLY A 85 -27.08 -7.05 7.58
CA GLY A 85 -25.93 -6.89 6.70
C GLY A 85 -26.08 -5.82 5.62
N ILE A 86 -27.20 -5.11 5.55
CA ILE A 86 -27.50 -4.24 4.41
C ILE A 86 -26.51 -3.08 4.25
N GLN A 87 -26.07 -2.47 5.35
CA GLN A 87 -25.08 -1.38 5.28
C GLN A 87 -23.76 -1.86 4.69
N GLN A 88 -23.30 -3.04 5.10
CA GLN A 88 -22.09 -3.68 4.56
C GLN A 88 -22.26 -3.99 3.06
N ALA A 89 -23.40 -4.55 2.67
CA ALA A 89 -23.72 -4.81 1.26
C ALA A 89 -23.75 -3.52 0.44
N MET A 90 -24.31 -2.44 0.97
CA MET A 90 -24.33 -1.12 0.32
C MET A 90 -22.92 -0.56 0.13
N ASP A 91 -22.07 -0.62 1.16
CA ASP A 91 -20.68 -0.17 1.10
C ASP A 91 -19.90 -0.96 0.01
N TYR A 92 -20.12 -2.27 -0.05
CA TYR A 92 -19.49 -3.12 -1.07
C TYR A 92 -20.04 -2.83 -2.48
N ALA A 93 -21.34 -2.62 -2.60
CA ALA A 93 -21.94 -2.23 -3.87
C ALA A 93 -21.40 -0.88 -4.38
N GLN A 94 -21.18 0.09 -3.51
CA GLN A 94 -20.58 1.38 -3.87
C GLN A 94 -19.13 1.21 -4.33
N ILE A 95 -18.31 0.41 -3.63
CA ILE A 95 -16.93 0.14 -4.00
C ILE A 95 -16.85 -0.56 -5.36
N LEU A 96 -17.73 -1.53 -5.60
CA LEU A 96 -17.78 -2.34 -6.83
C LEU A 96 -18.59 -1.70 -7.98
N ASP A 97 -19.14 -0.51 -7.77
CA ASP A 97 -20.04 0.21 -8.71
C ASP A 97 -21.29 -0.59 -9.12
N LEU A 98 -21.88 -1.31 -8.16
CA LEU A 98 -23.10 -2.10 -8.35
C LEU A 98 -24.34 -1.28 -8.07
N LYS A 99 -25.48 -1.69 -8.65
CA LYS A 99 -26.76 -1.01 -8.47
C LYS A 99 -27.71 -1.71 -7.52
N PHE A 100 -27.40 -2.93 -7.10
CA PHE A 100 -28.23 -3.72 -6.20
C PHE A 100 -27.39 -4.29 -5.06
N ALA A 101 -27.84 -4.09 -3.83
CA ALA A 101 -27.24 -4.65 -2.62
C ALA A 101 -28.33 -5.40 -1.85
N TYR A 102 -27.98 -6.58 -1.34
CA TYR A 102 -28.88 -7.44 -0.59
C TYR A 102 -28.29 -7.84 0.75
N SER A 103 -29.15 -7.98 1.76
CA SER A 103 -28.84 -8.66 3.01
C SER A 103 -29.84 -9.78 3.27
N SER A 104 -29.41 -10.89 3.88
CA SER A 104 -30.31 -11.97 4.27
C SER A 104 -29.85 -12.65 5.55
N ASN A 105 -30.81 -13.05 6.39
CA ASN A 105 -30.60 -13.90 7.57
C ASN A 105 -31.22 -15.32 7.38
N GLY A 106 -31.58 -15.68 6.14
CA GLY A 106 -32.24 -16.94 5.81
C GLY A 106 -33.76 -16.95 5.98
N ASP A 107 -34.41 -15.84 6.36
CA ASP A 107 -35.86 -15.71 6.39
C ASP A 107 -36.39 -15.00 5.14
N ALA A 108 -35.72 -13.93 4.75
CA ALA A 108 -36.03 -13.10 3.59
C ALA A 108 -34.74 -12.41 3.09
N PHE A 109 -34.83 -11.69 1.99
CA PHE A 109 -33.82 -10.73 1.55
C PHE A 109 -34.32 -9.32 1.77
N LEU A 110 -33.45 -8.40 2.23
CA LEU A 110 -33.66 -6.97 2.12
C LEU A 110 -32.83 -6.45 0.94
N GLU A 111 -33.50 -5.89 -0.07
CA GLU A 111 -32.89 -5.25 -1.23
C GLU A 111 -32.72 -3.76 -0.97
N HIS A 112 -31.54 -3.21 -1.25
CA HIS A 112 -31.32 -1.79 -1.50
C HIS A 112 -31.06 -1.57 -2.98
N ASP A 113 -31.95 -0.85 -3.65
CA ASP A 113 -31.86 -0.50 -5.07
C ASP A 113 -31.32 0.93 -5.22
N PHE A 114 -30.06 1.07 -5.63
CA PHE A 114 -29.42 2.38 -5.84
C PHE A 114 -30.00 3.18 -7.03
N ILE A 115 -30.79 2.55 -7.90
CA ILE A 115 -31.43 3.23 -9.03
C ILE A 115 -32.64 4.03 -8.53
N THR A 116 -33.44 3.41 -7.66
CA THR A 116 -34.66 4.01 -7.11
C THR A 116 -34.45 4.64 -5.74
N GLY A 117 -33.38 4.31 -5.04
CA GLY A 117 -33.12 4.71 -3.65
C GLY A 117 -34.02 4.03 -2.63
N LYS A 118 -34.68 2.93 -2.98
CA LYS A 118 -35.65 2.23 -2.11
C LYS A 118 -35.10 0.96 -1.53
N GLU A 119 -35.55 0.63 -0.33
CA GLU A 119 -35.40 -0.67 0.29
C GLU A 119 -36.68 -1.47 0.23
N THR A 120 -36.54 -2.78 -0.08
CA THR A 120 -37.72 -3.67 -0.20
C THR A 120 -37.35 -5.04 0.38
N GLU A 121 -38.18 -5.54 1.28
CA GLU A 121 -38.04 -6.91 1.78
C GLU A 121 -38.68 -7.88 0.76
N ILE A 122 -37.91 -8.92 0.40
CA ILE A 122 -38.26 -9.91 -0.61
C ILE A 122 -38.22 -11.29 0.02
N LYS A 123 -39.24 -12.10 -0.15
CA LYS A 123 -39.24 -13.49 0.30
C LYS A 123 -38.16 -14.29 -0.43
N LEU A 124 -37.62 -15.34 0.21
CA LEU A 124 -36.56 -16.17 -0.38
C LEU A 124 -36.93 -16.69 -1.78
N GLU A 125 -38.17 -17.16 -1.94
CA GLU A 125 -38.68 -17.69 -3.20
C GLU A 125 -38.91 -16.63 -4.30
N ASN A 126 -38.86 -15.35 -3.98
CA ASN A 126 -39.07 -14.23 -4.90
C ASN A 126 -37.81 -13.46 -5.26
N PHE A 127 -36.62 -13.99 -4.91
CA PHE A 127 -35.37 -13.35 -5.31
C PHE A 127 -35.33 -13.17 -6.83
N PRO A 128 -34.85 -12.03 -7.37
CA PRO A 128 -34.85 -11.80 -8.82
C PRO A 128 -33.90 -12.72 -9.56
N THR A 129 -34.25 -13.07 -10.79
CA THR A 129 -33.37 -13.79 -11.73
C THR A 129 -32.28 -12.88 -12.27
N GLU A 130 -31.26 -13.46 -12.91
CA GLU A 130 -30.19 -12.72 -13.60
C GLU A 130 -30.77 -11.73 -14.63
N GLU A 131 -31.71 -12.20 -15.46
CA GLU A 131 -32.34 -11.41 -16.51
C GLU A 131 -33.17 -10.27 -15.94
N GLU A 132 -33.94 -10.50 -14.86
CA GLU A 132 -34.75 -9.46 -14.20
C GLU A 132 -33.85 -8.33 -13.65
N LEU A 133 -32.75 -8.65 -12.97
CA LEU A 133 -31.81 -7.65 -12.45
C LEU A 133 -31.13 -6.88 -13.59
N TYR A 134 -30.72 -7.59 -14.61
CA TYR A 134 -30.05 -6.97 -15.75
C TYR A 134 -31.00 -6.04 -16.52
N ASN A 135 -32.24 -6.46 -16.75
CA ASN A 135 -33.27 -5.62 -17.40
C ASN A 135 -33.59 -4.36 -16.58
N ARG A 136 -33.66 -4.45 -15.22
CA ARG A 136 -33.77 -3.28 -14.34
C ARG A 136 -32.59 -2.31 -14.51
N TYR A 137 -31.37 -2.85 -14.57
CA TYR A 137 -30.16 -2.07 -14.82
C TYR A 137 -30.23 -1.37 -16.18
N LEU A 138 -30.54 -2.10 -17.26
CA LEU A 138 -30.65 -1.55 -18.62
C LEU A 138 -31.73 -0.45 -18.73
N ALA A 139 -32.89 -0.68 -18.12
CA ALA A 139 -33.97 0.31 -18.10
C ALA A 139 -33.55 1.65 -17.48
N SER A 140 -32.64 1.62 -16.49
CA SER A 140 -32.10 2.82 -15.88
C SER A 140 -31.13 3.60 -16.76
N LYS A 141 -30.54 2.92 -17.75
CA LYS A 141 -29.47 3.48 -18.57
C LYS A 141 -29.93 4.02 -19.93
N ASN A 142 -31.06 3.51 -20.46
CA ASN A 142 -31.63 3.89 -21.77
C ASN A 142 -30.60 3.80 -22.94
N TYR A 143 -29.85 2.70 -23.00
CA TYR A 143 -28.89 2.49 -24.09
C TYR A 143 -29.57 2.20 -25.43
N THR A 144 -28.97 2.66 -26.51
CA THR A 144 -29.28 2.21 -27.87
C THR A 144 -28.66 0.83 -28.11
N SER A 145 -29.09 0.15 -29.17
CA SER A 145 -28.51 -1.17 -29.56
C SER A 145 -27.02 -1.08 -29.90
N ASP A 146 -26.59 0.02 -30.52
CA ASP A 146 -25.20 0.24 -30.90
C ASP A 146 -24.34 0.49 -29.63
N GLU A 147 -24.83 1.30 -28.68
CA GLU A 147 -24.16 1.50 -27.40
C GLU A 147 -24.02 0.19 -26.63
N LEU A 148 -25.08 -0.64 -26.60
CA LEU A 148 -25.04 -1.94 -25.92
C LEU A 148 -24.01 -2.87 -26.54
N ASN A 149 -23.92 -2.95 -27.87
CA ASN A 149 -22.93 -3.78 -28.55
C ASN A 149 -21.48 -3.41 -28.12
N ILE A 150 -21.21 -2.12 -27.94
CA ILE A 150 -19.90 -1.65 -27.48
C ILE A 150 -19.69 -2.00 -25.99
N ILE A 151 -20.70 -1.71 -25.15
CA ILE A 151 -20.65 -1.86 -23.68
C ILE A 151 -20.60 -3.34 -23.25
N GLU A 152 -21.24 -4.23 -24.00
CA GLU A 152 -21.27 -5.68 -23.71
C GLU A 152 -20.07 -6.43 -24.28
N THR A 153 -19.23 -5.78 -25.10
CA THR A 153 -18.01 -6.42 -25.61
C THR A 153 -17.14 -6.88 -24.44
N PRO A 154 -16.82 -8.20 -24.35
CA PRO A 154 -16.13 -8.74 -23.19
C PRO A 154 -14.67 -8.27 -23.09
N PHE A 155 -14.14 -8.31 -21.87
CA PHE A 155 -12.73 -8.16 -21.62
C PHE A 155 -11.90 -9.22 -22.36
N TYR A 156 -10.64 -8.90 -22.64
CA TYR A 156 -9.69 -9.88 -23.15
C TYR A 156 -9.26 -10.82 -22.02
N TYR A 157 -9.39 -12.11 -22.25
CA TYR A 157 -8.86 -13.16 -21.38
C TYR A 157 -8.14 -14.22 -22.22
N ASP A 158 -7.00 -14.67 -21.75
CA ASP A 158 -6.30 -15.86 -22.22
C ASP A 158 -5.79 -16.69 -21.04
N ALA A 159 -5.18 -17.84 -21.31
CA ALA A 159 -4.69 -18.75 -20.27
C ALA A 159 -3.59 -18.16 -19.34
N HIS A 160 -3.02 -17.03 -19.72
CA HIS A 160 -1.93 -16.36 -19.00
C HIS A 160 -2.33 -14.97 -18.51
N SER A 161 -3.50 -14.45 -18.89
CA SER A 161 -3.98 -13.15 -18.48
C SER A 161 -4.51 -13.19 -17.04
N HIS A 162 -4.28 -12.12 -16.30
CA HIS A 162 -4.89 -11.94 -14.98
C HIS A 162 -6.30 -11.33 -15.14
N GLU A 163 -7.22 -11.75 -14.28
CA GLU A 163 -8.51 -11.06 -14.17
C GLU A 163 -8.27 -9.59 -13.78
N PRO A 164 -8.97 -8.64 -14.43
CA PRO A 164 -8.92 -7.24 -14.02
C PRO A 164 -9.34 -7.12 -12.55
N ARG A 165 -8.59 -6.38 -11.76
CA ARG A 165 -9.00 -5.99 -10.43
C ARG A 165 -10.27 -5.15 -10.51
N TYR A 166 -11.06 -5.10 -9.44
CA TYR A 166 -12.36 -4.40 -9.46
C TYR A 166 -12.26 -2.96 -9.97
N TYR A 167 -11.25 -2.19 -9.52
CA TYR A 167 -11.06 -0.80 -9.92
C TYR A 167 -10.62 -0.65 -11.39
N GLN A 168 -9.86 -1.62 -11.93
CA GLN A 168 -9.50 -1.64 -13.35
C GLN A 168 -10.73 -1.92 -14.19
N ARG A 169 -11.57 -2.86 -13.75
CA ARG A 169 -12.86 -3.16 -14.40
C ARG A 169 -13.73 -1.91 -14.46
N ILE A 170 -13.91 -1.22 -13.35
CA ILE A 170 -14.72 0.02 -13.28
C ILE A 170 -14.14 1.09 -14.21
N ALA A 171 -12.81 1.30 -14.20
CA ALA A 171 -12.16 2.27 -15.08
C ALA A 171 -12.41 1.97 -16.56
N VAL A 172 -12.29 0.69 -16.96
CA VAL A 172 -12.56 0.25 -18.34
C VAL A 172 -14.03 0.41 -18.69
N ASP A 173 -14.95 -0.08 -17.84
CA ASP A 173 -16.39 -0.03 -18.08
C ASP A 173 -16.89 1.41 -18.22
N ARG A 174 -16.50 2.31 -17.31
CA ARG A 174 -16.90 3.72 -17.37
C ARG A 174 -16.32 4.44 -18.58
N THR A 175 -15.07 4.12 -18.98
CA THR A 175 -14.45 4.70 -20.16
C THR A 175 -15.15 4.23 -21.43
N VAL A 176 -15.41 2.95 -21.55
CA VAL A 176 -16.13 2.36 -22.70
C VAL A 176 -17.57 2.89 -22.79
N GLU A 177 -18.27 2.97 -21.65
CA GLU A 177 -19.62 3.57 -21.58
C GLU A 177 -19.61 5.05 -22.04
N ALA A 178 -18.68 5.87 -21.54
CA ALA A 178 -18.55 7.27 -21.93
C ALA A 178 -18.35 7.43 -23.44
N ILE A 179 -17.48 6.61 -24.03
CA ILE A 179 -17.19 6.64 -25.47
C ILE A 179 -18.38 6.13 -26.29
N ALA A 180 -19.05 5.06 -25.84
CA ALA A 180 -20.27 4.55 -26.49
C ALA A 180 -21.36 5.63 -26.55
N ARG A 181 -21.49 6.46 -25.50
CA ARG A 181 -22.41 7.60 -25.42
C ARG A 181 -21.91 8.84 -26.20
N GLY A 182 -20.84 8.74 -26.97
CA GLY A 182 -20.34 9.80 -27.85
C GLY A 182 -19.39 10.81 -27.20
N GLN A 183 -18.93 10.58 -25.95
CA GLN A 183 -17.94 11.47 -25.32
C GLN A 183 -16.61 11.38 -26.08
N GLN A 184 -16.13 12.52 -26.59
CA GLN A 184 -14.93 12.61 -27.44
C GLN A 184 -13.65 12.78 -26.63
N ARG A 185 -13.71 13.28 -25.41
CA ARG A 185 -12.57 13.50 -24.52
C ARG A 185 -12.83 12.88 -23.18
N VAL A 186 -11.94 12.01 -22.74
CA VAL A 186 -12.11 11.22 -21.52
C VAL A 186 -10.83 11.28 -20.69
N LEU A 187 -10.96 11.52 -19.40
CA LEU A 187 -9.83 11.47 -18.45
C LEU A 187 -10.01 10.28 -17.49
N VAL A 188 -8.92 9.51 -17.35
CA VAL A 188 -8.84 8.41 -16.38
C VAL A 188 -7.66 8.67 -15.44
N VAL A 189 -7.94 8.77 -14.14
CA VAL A 189 -6.92 9.02 -13.12
C VAL A 189 -6.69 7.75 -12.33
N MET A 190 -5.47 7.20 -12.42
CA MET A 190 -5.09 5.99 -11.70
C MET A 190 -3.67 6.14 -11.15
N ALA A 191 -3.47 5.87 -9.87
CA ALA A 191 -2.17 5.97 -9.21
C ALA A 191 -1.10 5.15 -9.94
N THR A 192 0.15 5.56 -9.80
CA THR A 192 1.29 4.77 -10.30
C THR A 192 1.26 3.39 -9.63
N GLY A 193 1.38 2.35 -10.44
CA GLY A 193 1.39 1.01 -9.87
C GLY A 193 0.08 0.25 -9.93
N THR A 194 -1.00 0.88 -10.36
CA THR A 194 -2.33 0.27 -10.41
C THR A 194 -2.66 -0.39 -11.76
N GLY A 195 -1.71 -0.41 -12.70
CA GLY A 195 -1.89 -1.09 -13.99
C GLY A 195 -2.59 -0.24 -15.05
N LYS A 196 -2.24 1.06 -15.16
CA LYS A 196 -2.75 1.96 -16.23
C LYS A 196 -2.61 1.35 -17.62
N THR A 197 -1.44 0.78 -17.94
CA THR A 197 -1.15 0.17 -19.25
C THR A 197 -2.09 -1.00 -19.56
N PHE A 198 -2.31 -1.89 -18.58
CA PHE A 198 -3.27 -2.97 -18.70
C PHE A 198 -4.71 -2.46 -18.89
N THR A 199 -5.09 -1.41 -18.16
CA THR A 199 -6.39 -0.75 -18.31
C THR A 199 -6.55 -0.15 -19.71
N ALA A 200 -5.53 0.52 -20.24
CA ALA A 200 -5.51 1.04 -21.61
C ALA A 200 -5.66 -0.08 -22.64
N PHE A 201 -4.93 -1.19 -22.46
CA PHE A 201 -5.05 -2.36 -23.32
C PHE A 201 -6.48 -2.90 -23.36
N GLN A 202 -7.13 -3.08 -22.22
CA GLN A 202 -8.51 -3.57 -22.15
C GLN A 202 -9.53 -2.61 -22.81
N ILE A 203 -9.34 -1.29 -22.65
CA ILE A 203 -10.15 -0.28 -23.31
C ILE A 203 -10.00 -0.41 -24.85
N ILE A 204 -8.75 -0.47 -25.33
CA ILE A 204 -8.45 -0.62 -26.75
C ILE A 204 -9.07 -1.93 -27.28
N HIS A 205 -8.87 -3.04 -26.58
CA HIS A 205 -9.40 -4.34 -26.99
C HIS A 205 -10.92 -4.31 -27.19
N ARG A 206 -11.65 -3.77 -26.22
CA ARG A 206 -13.12 -3.73 -26.28
C ARG A 206 -13.62 -2.82 -27.40
N LEU A 207 -13.06 -1.64 -27.55
CA LEU A 207 -13.42 -0.68 -28.60
C LEU A 207 -13.05 -1.20 -30.01
N HIS A 208 -11.93 -1.89 -30.13
CA HIS A 208 -11.52 -2.51 -31.39
C HIS A 208 -12.37 -3.72 -31.75
N LYS A 209 -12.59 -4.63 -30.80
CA LYS A 209 -13.37 -5.86 -31.01
C LYS A 209 -14.85 -5.56 -31.31
N SER A 210 -15.43 -4.53 -30.70
CA SER A 210 -16.80 -4.05 -31.03
C SER A 210 -16.89 -3.42 -32.43
N GLY A 211 -15.77 -3.12 -33.08
CA GLY A 211 -15.72 -2.36 -34.32
C GLY A 211 -15.92 -0.85 -34.18
N ALA A 212 -16.06 -0.34 -32.95
CA ALA A 212 -16.26 1.08 -32.71
C ALA A 212 -15.03 1.93 -33.04
N LYS A 213 -13.82 1.37 -32.89
CA LYS A 213 -12.54 2.01 -33.19
C LYS A 213 -11.60 1.04 -33.87
N LYS A 214 -10.95 1.48 -34.98
CA LYS A 214 -10.07 0.64 -35.79
C LYS A 214 -8.64 1.17 -35.87
N LYS A 215 -8.45 2.48 -36.08
CA LYS A 215 -7.14 3.11 -36.18
C LYS A 215 -6.83 3.80 -34.86
N ILE A 216 -5.93 3.21 -34.09
CA ILE A 216 -5.69 3.58 -32.70
C ILE A 216 -4.25 4.05 -32.51
N LEU A 217 -4.05 5.21 -31.92
CA LEU A 217 -2.74 5.76 -31.56
C LEU A 217 -2.55 5.76 -30.05
N TYR A 218 -1.51 5.08 -29.57
CA TYR A 218 -1.08 5.12 -28.17
C TYR A 218 0.18 5.97 -28.06
N LEU A 219 0.07 7.08 -27.33
CA LEU A 219 1.16 8.04 -27.10
C LEU A 219 1.75 7.85 -25.72
N ALA A 220 3.06 7.63 -25.67
CA ALA A 220 3.83 7.56 -24.44
C ALA A 220 4.98 8.58 -24.43
N ASP A 221 5.53 8.82 -23.24
CA ASP A 221 6.65 9.77 -23.03
C ASP A 221 8.03 9.16 -23.39
N ARG A 222 8.21 7.83 -23.21
CA ARG A 222 9.53 7.19 -23.31
C ARG A 222 9.51 5.85 -24.05
N ASN A 223 10.61 5.61 -24.80
CA ASN A 223 10.83 4.36 -25.56
C ASN A 223 10.71 3.11 -24.69
N ILE A 224 11.30 3.11 -23.50
CA ILE A 224 11.26 1.96 -22.58
C ILE A 224 9.81 1.57 -22.25
N LEU A 225 8.93 2.57 -22.07
CA LEU A 225 7.51 2.31 -21.81
C LEU A 225 6.84 1.65 -23.00
N ILE A 226 7.10 2.14 -24.23
CA ILE A 226 6.55 1.56 -25.44
C ILE A 226 7.02 0.12 -25.63
N ASP A 227 8.34 -0.12 -25.55
CA ASP A 227 8.91 -1.45 -25.80
C ASP A 227 8.40 -2.50 -24.80
N GLN A 228 8.33 -2.15 -23.51
CA GLN A 228 7.74 -3.02 -22.48
C GLN A 228 6.24 -3.26 -22.71
N THR A 229 5.49 -2.22 -23.03
CA THR A 229 4.05 -2.27 -23.29
C THR A 229 3.74 -3.20 -24.47
N MET A 230 4.48 -3.08 -25.58
CA MET A 230 4.29 -3.92 -26.77
C MET A 230 4.54 -5.41 -26.50
N VAL A 231 5.54 -5.72 -25.68
CA VAL A 231 5.94 -7.10 -25.41
C VAL A 231 5.07 -7.77 -24.33
N GLN A 232 4.56 -6.98 -23.38
CA GLN A 232 3.77 -7.48 -22.25
C GLN A 232 2.27 -7.38 -22.52
N ASP A 233 1.67 -6.25 -22.17
CA ASP A 233 0.20 -6.11 -22.17
C ASP A 233 -0.40 -6.12 -23.58
N PHE A 234 0.30 -5.55 -24.58
CA PHE A 234 -0.20 -5.41 -25.94
C PHE A 234 0.20 -6.59 -26.88
N LYS A 235 0.82 -7.63 -26.34
CA LYS A 235 1.19 -8.82 -27.11
C LYS A 235 0.06 -9.37 -28.00
N PRO A 236 -1.24 -9.38 -27.58
CA PRO A 236 -2.34 -9.83 -28.44
C PRO A 236 -2.51 -9.04 -29.74
N PHE A 237 -2.05 -7.78 -29.76
CA PHE A 237 -2.10 -6.94 -30.96
C PHE A 237 -0.89 -7.06 -31.88
N LYS A 238 0.08 -7.92 -31.58
CA LYS A 238 1.38 -8.01 -32.28
C LYS A 238 1.29 -8.06 -33.80
N MET A 239 0.25 -8.70 -34.34
CA MET A 239 0.11 -8.89 -35.81
C MET A 239 -0.34 -7.63 -36.56
N PHE A 240 -0.98 -6.66 -35.87
CA PHE A 240 -1.53 -5.44 -36.43
C PHE A 240 -1.12 -4.19 -35.69
N MET A 241 -0.03 -4.29 -34.93
CA MET A 241 0.56 -3.19 -34.16
C MET A 241 1.94 -2.82 -34.70
N THR A 242 2.22 -1.54 -34.78
CA THR A 242 3.53 -1.02 -35.16
C THR A 242 3.98 0.11 -34.23
N LYS A 243 5.30 0.33 -34.20
CA LYS A 243 5.91 1.47 -33.51
C LYS A 243 6.31 2.50 -34.55
N ILE A 244 5.80 3.73 -34.40
CA ILE A 244 6.26 4.87 -35.19
C ILE A 244 7.64 5.28 -34.66
N THR A 245 8.67 5.15 -35.49
CA THR A 245 10.03 5.59 -35.19
C THR A 245 10.30 6.94 -35.86
N SER A 246 11.21 7.75 -35.33
CA SER A 246 11.59 9.03 -35.94
C SER A 246 12.16 8.80 -37.34
N VAL A 247 11.56 9.43 -38.33
CA VAL A 247 11.94 9.33 -39.76
C VAL A 247 13.32 9.94 -39.95
N GLY A 248 14.30 9.15 -40.43
CA GLY A 248 15.52 9.64 -41.05
C GLY A 248 15.24 10.29 -42.40
N GLU A 249 16.14 11.13 -42.92
CA GLU A 249 16.00 11.70 -44.28
C GLU A 249 15.87 10.53 -45.31
N GLY A 250 14.68 10.36 -45.89
CA GLY A 250 14.41 9.45 -46.99
C GLY A 250 13.61 8.19 -46.68
N GLU A 251 13.19 7.94 -45.47
CA GLU A 251 12.41 6.75 -45.10
C GLU A 251 11.14 7.09 -44.31
N GLU A 252 10.10 6.56 -44.87
CA GLU A 252 8.82 6.02 -44.42
C GLU A 252 7.77 6.96 -43.82
N LYS A 253 6.73 7.09 -44.61
CA LYS A 253 5.36 7.45 -44.22
C LYS A 253 4.85 6.48 -43.15
N ILE A 254 3.97 6.95 -42.28
CA ILE A 254 3.20 6.09 -41.37
C ILE A 254 2.52 4.99 -42.20
N ASP A 255 2.95 3.74 -42.01
CA ASP A 255 2.38 2.60 -42.72
C ASP A 255 0.91 2.40 -42.33
N SER A 256 0.02 2.68 -43.32
CA SER A 256 -1.43 2.66 -43.09
C SER A 256 -2.02 1.24 -42.98
N SER A 257 -1.23 0.17 -43.16
CA SER A 257 -1.70 -1.22 -43.09
C SER A 257 -1.99 -1.67 -41.63
N TYR A 258 -1.34 -1.06 -40.67
CA TYR A 258 -1.53 -1.36 -39.25
C TYR A 258 -2.80 -0.74 -38.68
N GLU A 259 -3.25 -1.25 -37.52
CA GLU A 259 -4.45 -0.78 -36.82
C GLU A 259 -4.11 -0.10 -35.48
N VAL A 260 -3.07 -0.58 -34.79
CA VAL A 260 -2.59 -0.02 -33.52
C VAL A 260 -1.19 0.57 -33.69
N TYR A 261 -1.03 1.83 -33.35
CA TYR A 261 0.22 2.57 -33.50
C TYR A 261 0.73 3.00 -32.13
N MET A 262 1.99 2.71 -31.84
CA MET A 262 2.70 3.16 -30.66
C MET A 262 3.68 4.25 -31.03
N ALA A 263 3.63 5.40 -30.38
CA ALA A 263 4.55 6.51 -30.67
C ALA A 263 4.94 7.27 -29.41
N LEU A 264 6.11 7.91 -29.49
CA LEU A 264 6.47 8.98 -28.57
C LEU A 264 5.96 10.31 -29.15
N TYR A 265 5.35 11.16 -28.29
CA TYR A 265 4.82 12.42 -28.79
C TYR A 265 5.89 13.32 -29.42
N HIS A 266 7.15 13.31 -28.94
CA HIS A 266 8.24 14.05 -29.56
C HIS A 266 8.72 13.47 -30.92
N GLN A 267 8.32 12.24 -31.29
CA GLN A 267 8.59 11.65 -32.60
C GLN A 267 7.58 12.09 -33.66
N LEU A 268 6.37 12.47 -33.22
CA LEU A 268 5.33 12.97 -34.10
C LEU A 268 5.47 14.49 -34.42
N VAL A 269 6.27 15.19 -33.63
CA VAL A 269 6.51 16.63 -33.80
C VAL A 269 7.90 16.85 -34.38
N GLY A 270 7.99 17.57 -35.51
CA GLY A 270 9.22 17.82 -36.22
C GLY A 270 10.21 18.70 -35.44
N LYS A 271 11.50 18.52 -35.70
CA LYS A 271 12.53 19.45 -35.22
C LYS A 271 12.35 20.81 -35.88
N LYS A 272 12.76 21.88 -35.18
CA LYS A 272 12.64 23.27 -35.67
C LYS A 272 13.09 23.41 -37.14
N GLY A 273 12.15 23.77 -38.03
CA GLY A 273 12.39 23.93 -39.48
C GLY A 273 12.11 22.68 -40.35
N LYS A 274 11.65 21.57 -39.76
CA LYS A 274 11.15 20.41 -40.51
C LYS A 274 9.64 20.25 -40.31
N PRO A 275 8.89 19.71 -41.30
CA PRO A 275 7.45 19.44 -41.14
C PRO A 275 7.20 18.41 -40.03
N ASP A 276 6.07 18.56 -39.36
CA ASP A 276 5.65 17.63 -38.31
C ASP A 276 5.25 16.27 -38.94
N PRO A 277 5.83 15.13 -38.52
CA PRO A 277 5.52 13.82 -39.08
C PRO A 277 4.04 13.45 -39.03
N PHE A 278 3.28 13.93 -38.04
CA PHE A 278 1.84 13.65 -37.96
C PHE A 278 1.05 14.20 -39.17
N LEU A 279 1.59 15.18 -39.92
CA LEU A 279 0.96 15.74 -41.10
C LEU A 279 1.02 14.82 -42.34
N GLU A 280 1.74 13.69 -42.26
CA GLU A 280 1.82 12.68 -43.33
C GLU A 280 0.52 11.92 -43.52
N VAL A 281 -0.36 11.88 -42.54
CA VAL A 281 -1.66 11.23 -42.62
C VAL A 281 -2.78 12.27 -42.46
N GLN A 282 -3.98 11.88 -42.96
CA GLN A 282 -5.14 12.78 -42.91
C GLN A 282 -5.61 13.04 -41.46
N PRO A 283 -6.24 14.20 -41.15
CA PRO A 283 -6.74 14.51 -39.83
C PRO A 283 -7.72 13.53 -39.23
N ASN A 284 -8.40 12.71 -40.03
CA ASN A 284 -9.34 11.68 -39.64
C ASN A 284 -8.74 10.26 -39.71
N PHE A 285 -7.40 10.13 -39.79
CA PHE A 285 -6.76 8.81 -39.89
C PHE A 285 -6.91 7.97 -38.63
N PHE A 286 -6.83 8.58 -37.44
CA PHE A 286 -7.04 7.89 -36.18
C PHE A 286 -8.48 8.04 -35.67
N ASP A 287 -9.04 6.93 -35.17
CA ASP A 287 -10.37 6.90 -34.53
C ASP A 287 -10.27 7.10 -33.01
N LEU A 288 -9.14 6.69 -32.43
CA LEU A 288 -8.87 6.76 -31.00
C LEU A 288 -7.42 7.14 -30.76
N ILE A 289 -7.21 8.05 -29.82
CA ILE A 289 -5.86 8.43 -29.34
C ILE A 289 -5.85 8.28 -27.82
N ILE A 290 -4.90 7.51 -27.30
CA ILE A 290 -4.64 7.40 -25.84
C ILE A 290 -3.32 8.09 -25.53
N VAL A 291 -3.35 9.02 -24.58
CA VAL A 291 -2.18 9.74 -24.10
C VAL A 291 -1.84 9.26 -22.70
N ASP A 292 -0.79 8.45 -22.58
CA ASP A 292 -0.31 8.01 -21.27
C ASP A 292 0.55 9.11 -20.62
N GLU A 293 0.42 9.23 -19.30
CA GLU A 293 1.05 10.28 -18.50
C GLU A 293 0.78 11.70 -19.05
N CYS A 294 -0.49 11.97 -19.41
CA CYS A 294 -0.91 13.20 -20.06
C CYS A 294 -0.69 14.50 -19.26
N HIS A 295 -0.26 14.39 -17.98
CA HIS A 295 0.14 15.53 -17.15
C HIS A 295 1.52 16.09 -17.52
N ARG A 296 2.30 15.40 -18.38
CA ARG A 296 3.65 15.79 -18.74
C ARG A 296 3.67 16.83 -19.85
N GLY A 297 4.50 17.82 -19.64
CA GLY A 297 4.86 18.85 -20.59
C GLY A 297 5.45 20.07 -19.87
N SER A 298 6.63 20.55 -20.30
CA SER A 298 7.01 21.95 -20.08
C SER A 298 6.08 22.84 -20.91
N ALA A 299 5.97 24.13 -20.61
CA ALA A 299 5.14 25.04 -21.40
C ALA A 299 5.41 24.99 -22.91
N LYS A 300 6.57 24.46 -23.33
CA LYS A 300 6.94 24.21 -24.73
C LYS A 300 6.48 22.85 -25.24
N ASP A 301 6.49 21.81 -24.40
CA ASP A 301 6.10 20.42 -24.76
C ASP A 301 4.58 20.26 -24.74
N ASP A 302 3.86 20.94 -23.86
CA ASP A 302 2.40 21.05 -23.89
C ASP A 302 1.88 21.55 -25.24
N SER A 303 2.62 22.45 -25.89
CA SER A 303 2.27 22.92 -27.23
C SER A 303 2.47 21.87 -28.33
N ALA A 304 3.35 20.87 -28.11
CA ALA A 304 3.72 19.91 -29.13
C ALA A 304 2.72 18.73 -29.22
N TRP A 305 2.44 18.03 -28.12
CA TRP A 305 1.47 16.94 -28.15
C TRP A 305 0.03 17.47 -28.36
N ARG A 306 -0.26 18.66 -27.84
CA ARG A 306 -1.55 19.30 -28.03
C ARG A 306 -1.83 19.57 -29.53
N LYS A 307 -0.83 19.96 -30.29
CA LYS A 307 -0.94 20.11 -31.77
C LYS A 307 -1.35 18.79 -32.42
N VAL A 308 -0.79 17.64 -31.96
CA VAL A 308 -1.17 16.30 -32.47
C VAL A 308 -2.65 16.03 -32.19
N LEU A 309 -3.11 16.29 -30.96
CA LEU A 309 -4.50 16.09 -30.57
C LEU A 309 -5.47 17.05 -31.28
N GLU A 310 -5.07 18.30 -31.50
CA GLU A 310 -5.86 19.29 -32.21
C GLU A 310 -5.97 18.93 -33.69
N TYR A 311 -4.89 18.43 -34.32
CA TYR A 311 -4.91 17.97 -35.70
C TYR A 311 -5.84 16.78 -35.88
N PHE A 312 -5.78 15.79 -35.00
CA PHE A 312 -6.68 14.63 -35.00
C PHE A 312 -7.93 14.85 -34.16
N SER A 313 -8.53 16.03 -34.22
CA SER A 313 -9.68 16.43 -33.38
C SER A 313 -10.93 15.58 -33.59
N SER A 314 -11.04 14.86 -34.73
CA SER A 314 -12.12 13.89 -35.00
C SER A 314 -11.98 12.59 -34.22
N ALA A 315 -10.76 12.27 -33.74
CA ALA A 315 -10.54 11.07 -32.94
C ALA A 315 -11.09 11.23 -31.51
N THR A 316 -11.61 10.15 -30.95
CA THR A 316 -11.84 10.09 -29.50
C THR A 316 -10.49 10.10 -28.78
N GLN A 317 -10.37 10.90 -27.72
CA GLN A 317 -9.10 11.12 -27.04
C GLN A 317 -9.23 10.78 -25.57
N ILE A 318 -8.35 9.88 -25.09
CA ILE A 318 -8.29 9.45 -23.69
C ILE A 318 -6.98 9.94 -23.07
N GLY A 319 -7.07 10.74 -22.03
CA GLY A 319 -5.95 11.06 -21.15
C GLY A 319 -5.87 10.07 -19.98
N MET A 320 -4.69 9.48 -19.77
CA MET A 320 -4.42 8.65 -18.60
C MET A 320 -3.31 9.26 -17.77
N THR A 321 -3.52 9.38 -16.45
CA THR A 321 -2.52 10.00 -15.56
C THR A 321 -2.64 9.46 -14.14
N ALA A 322 -1.54 9.50 -13.40
CA ALA A 322 -1.57 9.29 -11.95
C ALA A 322 -1.88 10.58 -11.18
N THR A 323 -1.67 11.74 -11.80
CA THR A 323 -1.73 13.06 -11.18
C THR A 323 -2.37 14.05 -12.14
N PRO A 324 -3.67 14.31 -12.02
CA PRO A 324 -4.28 15.41 -12.78
C PRO A 324 -3.65 16.73 -12.32
N LYS A 325 -3.16 17.54 -13.26
CA LYS A 325 -2.66 18.89 -12.97
C LYS A 325 -3.86 19.83 -12.81
N ALA A 326 -3.85 20.56 -11.69
CA ALA A 326 -4.74 21.68 -11.43
C ALA A 326 -4.02 23.05 -11.44
N ASP A 327 -2.71 23.08 -11.76
CA ASP A 327 -1.90 24.29 -11.68
C ASP A 327 -2.12 25.20 -12.88
N GLU A 328 -1.98 26.54 -12.66
CA GLU A 328 -2.16 27.57 -13.67
C GLU A 328 -1.26 27.32 -14.90
N GLY A 329 -1.90 27.13 -16.07
CA GLY A 329 -1.24 27.14 -17.39
C GLY A 329 -1.22 25.83 -18.18
N ALA A 330 -1.52 24.66 -17.57
CA ALA A 330 -1.61 23.38 -18.29
C ALA A 330 -2.54 22.40 -17.53
N ASN A 331 -3.83 22.73 -17.46
CA ASN A 331 -4.81 21.94 -16.75
C ASN A 331 -5.38 20.84 -17.66
N ASN A 332 -5.09 19.57 -17.34
CA ASN A 332 -5.66 18.44 -18.09
C ASN A 332 -7.19 18.36 -17.94
N LEU A 333 -7.72 18.89 -16.82
CA LEU A 333 -9.16 18.98 -16.60
C LEU A 333 -9.82 19.93 -17.61
N ASP A 334 -9.15 21.02 -18.00
CA ASP A 334 -9.68 21.96 -19.00
C ASP A 334 -9.77 21.31 -20.40
N TYR A 335 -8.87 20.35 -20.69
CA TYR A 335 -8.85 19.70 -22.00
C TYR A 335 -9.73 18.46 -22.05
N PHE A 336 -9.61 17.55 -21.09
CA PHE A 336 -10.30 16.26 -21.10
C PHE A 336 -11.63 16.28 -20.33
N GLY A 337 -11.88 17.29 -19.47
CA GLY A 337 -13.00 17.34 -18.54
C GLY A 337 -12.72 16.58 -17.25
N GLU A 338 -13.76 16.46 -16.41
CA GLU A 338 -13.70 15.71 -15.16
C GLU A 338 -13.40 14.22 -15.42
N PRO A 339 -12.62 13.58 -14.56
CA PRO A 339 -12.29 12.17 -14.73
C PRO A 339 -13.54 11.28 -14.68
N VAL A 340 -13.68 10.37 -15.63
CA VAL A 340 -14.74 9.34 -15.59
C VAL A 340 -14.50 8.35 -14.46
N TYR A 341 -13.24 8.20 -14.03
CA TYR A 341 -12.86 7.39 -12.89
C TYR A 341 -11.55 7.87 -12.27
N THR A 342 -11.51 7.83 -10.93
CA THR A 342 -10.30 8.13 -10.15
C THR A 342 -10.02 6.99 -9.18
N TYR A 343 -8.80 6.45 -9.23
CA TYR A 343 -8.28 5.50 -8.26
C TYR A 343 -6.96 6.00 -7.67
N SER A 344 -7.03 6.50 -6.44
CA SER A 344 -5.91 7.19 -5.77
C SER A 344 -4.87 6.20 -5.21
N LEU A 345 -3.68 6.72 -4.86
CA LEU A 345 -2.66 5.95 -4.14
C LEU A 345 -3.21 5.49 -2.79
N LEU A 346 -3.91 6.36 -2.08
CA LEU A 346 -4.51 6.06 -0.79
C LEU A 346 -5.48 4.88 -0.87
N GLN A 347 -6.39 4.89 -1.86
CA GLN A 347 -7.30 3.76 -2.10
C GLN A 347 -6.53 2.47 -2.37
N GLY A 348 -5.47 2.53 -3.21
CA GLY A 348 -4.64 1.37 -3.51
C GLY A 348 -3.91 0.79 -2.29
N ILE A 349 -3.50 1.64 -1.34
CA ILE A 349 -2.93 1.22 -0.05
C ILE A 349 -4.01 0.61 0.85
N GLN A 350 -5.19 1.25 0.95
CA GLN A 350 -6.31 0.75 1.75
C GLN A 350 -6.81 -0.61 1.28
N ASP A 351 -6.81 -0.84 -0.02
CA ASP A 351 -7.21 -2.11 -0.63
C ASP A 351 -6.10 -3.19 -0.57
N GLY A 352 -4.89 -2.82 -0.17
CA GLY A 352 -3.75 -3.74 -0.10
C GLY A 352 -3.11 -4.07 -1.45
N PHE A 353 -3.38 -3.29 -2.49
CA PHE A 353 -2.74 -3.46 -3.81
C PHE A 353 -1.46 -2.66 -3.96
N LEU A 354 -1.29 -1.63 -3.15
CA LEU A 354 -0.09 -0.81 -3.10
C LEU A 354 0.54 -0.84 -1.71
N ALA A 355 1.85 -0.71 -1.69
CA ALA A 355 2.62 -0.68 -0.46
C ALA A 355 2.39 0.63 0.29
N PRO A 356 2.07 0.59 1.59
CA PRO A 356 2.16 1.77 2.42
C PRO A 356 3.61 2.25 2.49
N TYR A 357 3.80 3.49 2.89
CA TYR A 357 5.13 4.05 3.03
C TYR A 357 5.34 4.67 4.41
N ARG A 358 6.59 4.63 4.86
CA ARG A 358 7.07 5.30 6.05
C ARG A 358 8.05 6.38 5.63
N VAL A 359 7.90 7.58 6.18
CA VAL A 359 8.77 8.72 5.89
C VAL A 359 9.64 8.99 7.11
N THR A 360 10.94 9.01 6.88
CA THR A 360 11.93 9.55 7.81
C THR A 360 12.48 10.84 7.23
N ALA A 361 12.10 11.97 7.81
CA ALA A 361 12.62 13.28 7.41
C ALA A 361 13.78 13.66 8.33
N ASP A 362 14.97 13.71 7.75
CA ASP A 362 16.21 14.04 8.44
C ASP A 362 16.64 15.49 8.14
N PHE A 363 16.74 16.30 9.19
CA PHE A 363 17.17 17.68 9.11
C PHE A 363 18.63 17.82 9.49
N ILE A 364 19.48 18.09 8.50
CA ILE A 364 20.91 18.33 8.73
C ILE A 364 21.06 19.77 9.28
N ASN A 365 21.91 19.96 10.31
CA ASN A 365 22.06 21.25 10.99
C ASN A 365 22.46 22.39 10.06
N VAL A 366 23.32 22.14 9.09
CA VAL A 366 23.73 23.14 8.08
C VAL A 366 22.58 23.56 7.16
N ASP A 367 21.63 22.68 6.90
CA ASP A 367 20.43 22.96 6.08
C ASP A 367 19.42 23.86 6.84
N LEU A 368 19.42 23.82 8.20
CA LEU A 368 18.50 24.58 9.05
C LEU A 368 19.02 25.97 9.41
N GLN A 369 20.30 26.04 9.80
CA GLN A 369 20.90 27.28 10.34
C GLN A 369 21.61 28.08 9.27
N GLY A 370 21.75 27.53 8.06
CA GLY A 370 22.70 28.00 7.07
C GLY A 370 24.14 27.61 7.46
N TRP A 371 25.04 27.89 6.59
CA TRP A 371 26.47 27.55 6.77
C TRP A 371 27.33 28.69 6.24
N THR A 372 28.36 29.03 6.99
CA THR A 372 29.40 29.96 6.57
C THR A 372 30.73 29.20 6.54
N PRO A 373 31.42 29.13 5.40
CA PRO A 373 32.69 28.45 5.29
C PRO A 373 33.79 29.13 6.12
N ASP A 374 34.77 28.36 6.54
CA ASP A 374 35.99 28.92 7.10
C ASP A 374 36.89 29.48 5.99
N GLU A 375 37.82 30.37 6.35
CA GLU A 375 38.76 30.94 5.40
C GLU A 375 39.63 29.86 4.78
N GLY A 376 39.68 29.81 3.43
CA GLY A 376 40.45 28.80 2.69
C GLY A 376 39.75 27.45 2.52
N GLU A 377 38.49 27.31 2.89
CA GLU A 377 37.72 26.08 2.65
C GLU A 377 37.42 25.90 1.15
N ILE A 378 37.68 24.71 0.63
CA ILE A 378 37.54 24.41 -0.80
C ILE A 378 36.34 23.48 -1.06
N ASP A 379 35.69 23.63 -2.21
CA ASP A 379 34.65 22.74 -2.70
C ASP A 379 35.24 21.42 -3.25
N LEU A 380 34.39 20.58 -3.80
CA LEU A 380 34.79 19.30 -4.39
C LEU A 380 35.67 19.43 -5.63
N LEU A 381 35.64 20.58 -6.30
CA LEU A 381 36.41 20.88 -7.48
C LEU A 381 37.75 21.54 -7.12
N GLY A 382 38.01 21.73 -5.82
CA GLY A 382 39.21 22.39 -5.30
C GLY A 382 39.16 23.92 -5.37
N LYS A 383 37.98 24.52 -5.62
CA LYS A 383 37.78 25.96 -5.63
C LYS A 383 37.44 26.48 -4.24
N GLU A 384 38.06 27.59 -3.86
CA GLU A 384 37.80 28.22 -2.56
C GLU A 384 36.34 28.70 -2.50
N ILE A 385 35.67 28.38 -1.36
CA ILE A 385 34.27 28.71 -1.12
C ILE A 385 34.18 30.10 -0.53
N GLU A 386 33.42 30.99 -1.15
CA GLU A 386 33.25 32.35 -0.72
C GLU A 386 32.67 32.45 0.71
N GLN A 387 33.28 33.23 1.61
CA GLN A 387 32.80 33.44 2.98
C GLN A 387 31.51 34.26 3.03
N LYS A 388 30.38 33.59 2.92
CA LYS A 388 29.04 34.17 3.12
C LYS A 388 28.12 33.12 3.78
N LEU A 389 27.03 33.59 4.38
CA LEU A 389 26.00 32.67 4.91
C LEU A 389 25.26 32.00 3.74
N TYR A 390 25.46 30.69 3.58
CA TYR A 390 24.73 29.88 2.62
C TYR A 390 23.46 29.33 3.23
N GLN A 391 22.32 29.71 2.69
CA GLN A 391 21.01 29.19 3.10
C GLN A 391 20.65 27.93 2.34
N ARG A 392 19.67 27.18 2.83
CA ARG A 392 19.18 25.90 2.29
C ARG A 392 18.98 25.88 0.77
N GLN A 393 18.49 26.97 0.20
CA GLN A 393 18.22 27.08 -1.24
C GLN A 393 19.47 27.06 -2.12
N ASN A 394 20.61 27.44 -1.56
CA ASN A 394 21.88 27.50 -2.27
C ASN A 394 22.74 26.25 -2.08
N ILE A 395 22.44 25.46 -1.03
CA ILE A 395 23.14 24.22 -0.73
C ILE A 395 22.60 23.11 -1.64
N GLY A 396 23.32 22.75 -2.68
CA GLY A 396 22.96 21.69 -3.61
C GLY A 396 22.84 22.09 -5.07
N ARG A 397 22.76 23.38 -5.38
CA ARG A 397 22.88 23.89 -6.76
C ARG A 397 24.25 24.51 -7.06
N ASP A 398 24.76 25.31 -6.12
CA ASP A 398 25.91 26.16 -6.36
C ASP A 398 27.16 25.72 -5.60
N LEU A 399 26.99 24.83 -4.61
CA LEU A 399 28.09 24.40 -3.73
C LEU A 399 28.11 22.90 -3.54
N ALA A 400 29.18 22.31 -3.99
CA ALA A 400 29.54 20.92 -3.71
C ALA A 400 30.04 20.80 -2.26
N ILE A 401 29.13 20.74 -1.28
CA ILE A 401 29.51 20.60 0.13
C ILE A 401 29.78 19.13 0.44
N LYS A 402 31.02 18.77 0.35
CA LYS A 402 31.52 17.40 0.56
C LYS A 402 31.11 16.77 1.89
N LEU A 403 31.08 17.61 2.94
CA LEU A 403 30.75 17.15 4.29
C LEU A 403 29.28 16.75 4.45
N ARG A 404 28.37 17.57 3.93
CA ARG A 404 26.93 17.28 3.94
C ARG A 404 26.63 15.95 3.21
N ARG A 405 27.20 15.77 2.03
CA ARG A 405 27.02 14.54 1.24
C ARG A 405 27.54 13.30 1.95
N LYS A 406 28.66 13.40 2.72
CA LYS A 406 29.14 12.30 3.55
C LYS A 406 28.14 11.91 4.64
N VAL A 407 27.51 12.89 5.32
CA VAL A 407 26.47 12.64 6.32
C VAL A 407 25.26 11.92 5.68
N VAL A 408 24.80 12.39 4.51
CA VAL A 408 23.74 11.74 3.75
C VAL A 408 24.10 10.29 3.39
N ALA A 409 25.29 10.06 2.81
CA ALA A 409 25.73 8.72 2.43
C ALA A 409 25.85 7.78 3.63
N HIS A 410 26.33 8.31 4.77
CA HIS A 410 26.42 7.54 6.01
C HIS A 410 25.02 7.15 6.51
N ARG A 411 24.08 8.10 6.54
CA ARG A 411 22.71 7.85 7.00
C ARG A 411 21.97 6.84 6.10
N ILE A 412 22.18 6.91 4.77
CA ILE A 412 21.68 5.89 3.85
C ILE A 412 22.23 4.50 4.22
N THR A 413 23.53 4.44 4.47
CA THR A 413 24.18 3.18 4.85
C THR A 413 23.66 2.63 6.18
N GLN A 414 23.49 3.48 7.20
CA GLN A 414 22.86 3.09 8.48
C GLN A 414 21.45 2.55 8.27
N MET A 415 20.62 3.27 7.53
CA MET A 415 19.25 2.81 7.26
C MET A 415 19.21 1.45 6.57
N LEU A 416 20.16 1.21 5.65
CA LEU A 416 20.28 -0.10 5.00
C LEU A 416 20.74 -1.21 5.96
N TYR A 417 21.49 -0.91 7.02
CA TYR A 417 21.75 -1.89 8.08
C TYR A 417 20.49 -2.27 8.83
N ASP A 418 19.59 -1.30 9.08
CA ASP A 418 18.34 -1.51 9.82
C ASP A 418 17.28 -2.28 9.01
N ILE A 419 17.12 -1.93 7.72
CA ILE A 419 16.06 -2.52 6.86
C ILE A 419 16.56 -3.67 5.97
N GLY A 420 17.86 -3.93 5.95
CA GLY A 420 18.49 -4.96 5.12
C GLY A 420 19.36 -4.40 4.00
N ARG A 421 20.64 -4.76 4.01
CA ARG A 421 21.66 -4.22 3.08
C ARG A 421 21.48 -4.61 1.61
N MET A 422 20.56 -5.54 1.30
CA MET A 422 20.20 -5.92 -0.08
C MET A 422 18.87 -5.28 -0.53
N THR A 423 18.31 -4.33 0.23
CA THR A 423 17.13 -3.59 -0.14
C THR A 423 17.40 -2.68 -1.32
N LYS A 424 16.73 -2.92 -2.46
CA LYS A 424 16.87 -2.08 -3.65
C LYS A 424 16.50 -0.64 -3.34
N THR A 425 17.41 0.28 -3.64
CA THR A 425 17.38 1.68 -3.20
C THR A 425 17.58 2.62 -4.38
N ILE A 426 16.76 3.67 -4.46
CA ILE A 426 16.95 4.77 -5.40
C ILE A 426 17.31 6.03 -4.63
N VAL A 427 18.45 6.64 -4.95
CA VAL A 427 18.92 7.91 -4.37
C VAL A 427 18.78 9.00 -5.41
N PHE A 428 17.83 9.93 -5.19
CA PHE A 428 17.60 11.08 -6.05
C PHE A 428 18.51 12.24 -5.63
N CYS A 429 19.41 12.63 -6.51
CA CYS A 429 20.38 13.72 -6.35
C CYS A 429 19.96 14.93 -7.20
N SER A 430 20.48 16.12 -6.90
CA SER A 430 20.12 17.36 -7.59
C SER A 430 20.56 17.36 -9.06
N ASP A 431 21.74 16.81 -9.34
CA ASP A 431 22.33 16.76 -10.68
C ASP A 431 23.15 15.47 -10.91
N ILE A 432 23.75 15.37 -12.11
CA ILE A 432 24.52 14.19 -12.54
C ILE A 432 25.85 14.08 -11.78
N GLU A 433 26.46 15.21 -11.42
CA GLU A 433 27.74 15.27 -10.70
C GLU A 433 27.55 14.82 -9.26
N GLU A 434 26.50 15.33 -8.61
CA GLU A 434 26.13 14.91 -7.27
C GLU A 434 25.80 13.40 -7.21
N ALA A 435 25.10 12.87 -8.22
CA ALA A 435 24.83 11.44 -8.34
C ALA A 435 26.11 10.60 -8.47
N ALA A 436 27.15 11.09 -9.18
CA ALA A 436 28.44 10.43 -9.30
C ALA A 436 29.21 10.43 -7.98
N GLU A 437 29.19 11.55 -7.28
CA GLU A 437 29.86 11.70 -6.00
C GLU A 437 29.20 10.87 -4.90
N MET A 438 27.88 10.91 -4.81
CA MET A 438 27.11 10.10 -3.89
C MET A 438 27.39 8.60 -4.12
N ARG A 439 27.46 8.15 -5.38
CA ARG A 439 27.88 6.79 -5.72
C ARG A 439 29.25 6.46 -5.13
N THR A 440 30.23 7.35 -5.28
CA THR A 440 31.61 7.12 -4.76
C THR A 440 31.60 7.02 -3.24
N LEU A 441 30.88 7.89 -2.54
CA LEU A 441 30.77 7.85 -1.09
C LEU A 441 30.11 6.55 -0.60
N LEU A 442 29.01 6.13 -1.26
CA LEU A 442 28.31 4.89 -0.92
C LEU A 442 29.15 3.63 -1.19
N ILE A 443 29.95 3.61 -2.28
CA ILE A 443 30.91 2.52 -2.54
C ILE A 443 31.92 2.42 -1.40
N ASN A 444 32.50 3.55 -0.97
CA ASN A 444 33.50 3.57 0.07
C ASN A 444 32.95 3.08 1.42
N MET A 445 31.73 3.45 1.75
CA MET A 445 31.04 3.05 2.99
C MET A 445 30.52 1.61 2.97
N ASN A 446 30.33 1.03 1.78
CA ASN A 446 29.85 -0.33 1.58
C ASN A 446 30.90 -1.20 0.83
N SER A 447 32.19 -0.93 1.06
CA SER A 447 33.30 -1.59 0.32
C SER A 447 33.32 -3.12 0.46
N ASP A 448 32.81 -3.64 1.56
CA ASP A 448 32.67 -5.09 1.81
C ASP A 448 31.72 -5.76 0.83
N LEU A 449 30.60 -5.11 0.49
CA LEU A 449 29.62 -5.59 -0.50
C LEU A 449 30.05 -5.25 -1.93
N CYS A 450 30.70 -4.12 -2.13
CA CYS A 450 31.23 -3.73 -3.43
C CYS A 450 32.36 -4.64 -3.89
N LYS A 451 33.11 -5.27 -2.96
CA LYS A 451 34.07 -6.34 -3.27
C LYS A 451 33.40 -7.62 -3.78
N LYS A 452 32.16 -7.91 -3.33
CA LYS A 452 31.39 -9.07 -3.79
C LYS A 452 30.77 -8.83 -5.16
N SER A 453 30.31 -7.60 -5.42
CA SER A 453 29.80 -7.17 -6.72
C SER A 453 30.11 -5.70 -6.98
N PRO A 454 30.80 -5.36 -8.08
CA PRO A 454 31.08 -3.97 -8.45
C PRO A 454 29.83 -3.19 -8.80
N TYR A 455 28.71 -3.88 -9.02
CA TYR A 455 27.41 -3.30 -9.33
C TYR A 455 26.54 -3.07 -8.09
N TYR A 456 27.04 -3.32 -6.87
CA TYR A 456 26.26 -3.07 -5.65
C TYR A 456 25.75 -1.63 -5.59
N VAL A 457 26.60 -0.64 -5.94
CA VAL A 457 26.23 0.77 -6.11
C VAL A 457 26.49 1.18 -7.56
N THR A 458 25.45 1.61 -8.27
CA THR A 458 25.54 2.02 -9.68
C THR A 458 24.90 3.39 -9.88
N ARG A 459 25.53 4.25 -10.70
CA ARG A 459 24.91 5.47 -11.17
C ARG A 459 24.10 5.20 -12.44
N ILE A 460 22.86 5.63 -12.49
CA ILE A 460 21.99 5.50 -13.68
C ILE A 460 21.47 6.89 -14.04
N VAL A 461 22.03 7.51 -15.07
CA VAL A 461 21.66 8.84 -15.59
C VAL A 461 21.51 8.80 -17.11
N GLY A 462 20.84 9.83 -17.68
CA GLY A 462 20.48 9.87 -19.10
C GLY A 462 21.66 9.77 -20.07
N GLU A 463 22.81 10.28 -19.71
CA GLU A 463 24.03 10.36 -20.55
C GLU A 463 24.93 9.14 -20.42
N ASP A 464 24.77 8.34 -19.35
CA ASP A 464 25.64 7.20 -19.03
C ASP A 464 25.16 5.92 -19.72
N LYS A 465 25.83 5.52 -20.81
CA LYS A 465 25.49 4.30 -21.55
C LYS A 465 25.68 3.03 -20.72
N GLU A 466 26.73 2.95 -19.91
CA GLU A 466 27.00 1.75 -19.07
C GLU A 466 26.01 1.68 -17.91
N GLY A 467 25.70 2.80 -17.26
CA GLY A 467 24.65 2.85 -16.24
C GLY A 467 23.28 2.42 -16.79
N LYS A 468 22.94 2.86 -18.00
CA LYS A 468 21.70 2.46 -18.68
C LYS A 468 21.59 0.96 -18.92
N LYS A 469 22.68 0.26 -19.21
CA LYS A 469 22.70 -1.21 -19.35
C LYS A 469 22.33 -1.93 -18.05
N GLN A 470 22.60 -1.30 -16.89
CA GLN A 470 22.25 -1.86 -15.59
C GLN A 470 20.81 -1.56 -15.18
N LEU A 471 20.07 -0.75 -15.95
CA LEU A 471 18.68 -0.40 -15.64
C LEU A 471 17.77 -1.63 -15.68
N ASP A 472 17.91 -2.49 -16.69
CA ASP A 472 17.11 -3.70 -16.82
C ASP A 472 17.36 -4.68 -15.67
N ASN A 473 18.63 -4.81 -15.23
CA ASN A 473 18.99 -5.60 -14.06
C ASN A 473 18.39 -5.01 -12.78
N PHE A 474 18.40 -3.67 -12.62
CA PHE A 474 17.81 -3.03 -11.47
C PHE A 474 16.30 -3.21 -11.38
N ILE A 475 15.61 -3.15 -12.53
CA ILE A 475 14.15 -3.35 -12.64
C ILE A 475 13.78 -4.83 -12.42
N SER A 476 14.65 -5.75 -12.85
CA SER A 476 14.42 -7.18 -12.73
C SER A 476 14.15 -7.59 -11.27
N VAL A 477 13.17 -8.45 -11.10
CA VAL A 477 12.78 -8.99 -9.80
C VAL A 477 13.75 -10.07 -9.32
N ASP A 478 14.40 -10.75 -10.26
CA ASP A 478 15.25 -11.92 -9.99
C ASP A 478 16.74 -11.55 -9.92
N GLU A 479 17.13 -10.40 -10.49
CA GLU A 479 18.50 -9.92 -10.42
C GLU A 479 18.78 -9.20 -9.10
N PRO A 480 19.75 -9.67 -8.29
CA PRO A 480 20.05 -9.05 -7.00
C PRO A 480 20.76 -7.70 -7.11
N TYR A 481 21.48 -7.45 -8.22
CA TYR A 481 22.25 -6.24 -8.45
C TYR A 481 21.77 -5.47 -9.69
N PRO A 482 21.90 -4.13 -9.71
CA PRO A 482 22.31 -3.22 -8.65
C PRO A 482 21.37 -3.20 -7.43
N VAL A 483 21.94 -2.89 -6.25
CA VAL A 483 21.17 -2.69 -5.01
C VAL A 483 20.90 -1.21 -4.79
N ILE A 484 21.93 -0.36 -4.87
CA ILE A 484 21.79 1.09 -4.70
C ILE A 484 22.01 1.76 -6.05
N VAL A 485 21.05 2.58 -6.46
CA VAL A 485 21.15 3.38 -7.68
C VAL A 485 21.10 4.86 -7.34
N THR A 486 22.13 5.62 -7.77
CA THR A 486 22.12 7.08 -7.70
C THR A 486 21.71 7.68 -9.04
N THR A 487 20.82 8.68 -9.01
CA THR A 487 20.22 9.30 -10.22
C THR A 487 19.87 10.75 -9.98
N SER A 488 19.78 11.55 -11.06
CA SER A 488 19.24 12.90 -11.00
C SER A 488 17.76 12.96 -11.44
N GLU A 489 17.47 12.56 -12.67
CA GLU A 489 16.12 12.65 -13.25
C GLU A 489 15.61 11.37 -13.90
N LEU A 490 16.51 10.51 -14.42
CA LEU A 490 16.11 9.40 -15.29
C LEU A 490 15.11 8.45 -14.63
N LEU A 491 15.29 8.16 -13.34
CA LEU A 491 14.43 7.24 -12.60
C LEU A 491 13.17 7.88 -12.00
N SER A 492 13.03 9.21 -12.08
CA SER A 492 11.79 9.87 -11.63
C SER A 492 10.59 9.44 -12.46
N THR A 493 10.80 8.94 -13.69
CA THR A 493 9.73 8.63 -14.63
C THR A 493 9.99 7.35 -15.43
N GLY A 494 8.94 6.58 -15.71
CA GLY A 494 8.97 5.44 -16.65
C GLY A 494 9.66 4.16 -16.18
N VAL A 495 10.29 4.13 -15.02
CA VAL A 495 10.97 2.95 -14.49
C VAL A 495 10.09 2.26 -13.45
N ASP A 496 9.76 0.99 -13.65
CA ASP A 496 8.95 0.19 -12.72
C ASP A 496 9.82 -0.82 -11.95
N CYS A 497 10.48 -0.35 -10.89
CA CYS A 497 11.24 -1.23 -10.00
C CYS A 497 10.32 -1.80 -8.90
N LYS A 498 9.71 -2.96 -9.16
CA LYS A 498 8.75 -3.61 -8.25
C LYS A 498 9.34 -3.95 -6.87
N THR A 499 10.65 -4.12 -6.78
CA THR A 499 11.38 -4.51 -5.56
C THR A 499 12.06 -3.33 -4.85
N CYS A 500 11.90 -2.07 -5.33
CA CYS A 500 12.47 -0.89 -4.67
C CYS A 500 11.84 -0.72 -3.28
N GLY A 501 12.63 -0.87 -2.22
CA GLY A 501 12.21 -0.79 -0.82
C GLY A 501 12.62 0.51 -0.11
N LEU A 502 13.57 1.26 -0.68
CA LEU A 502 14.02 2.55 -0.12
C LEU A 502 14.12 3.60 -1.23
N ILE A 503 13.50 4.75 -0.99
CA ILE A 503 13.67 5.96 -1.80
C ILE A 503 14.34 7.04 -0.93
N VAL A 504 15.42 7.60 -1.42
CA VAL A 504 16.14 8.70 -0.77
C VAL A 504 15.95 9.97 -1.59
N ILE A 505 15.48 11.03 -0.94
CA ILE A 505 15.23 12.33 -1.55
C ILE A 505 16.30 13.32 -1.05
N ASP A 506 17.35 13.52 -1.85
CA ASP A 506 18.38 14.52 -1.60
C ASP A 506 18.45 15.57 -2.71
N LYS A 507 17.31 15.82 -3.36
CA LYS A 507 17.11 16.90 -4.32
C LYS A 507 15.90 17.75 -3.96
N GLU A 508 15.91 18.99 -4.39
CA GLU A 508 14.69 19.80 -4.32
C GLU A 508 13.67 19.31 -5.35
N ILE A 509 12.44 19.10 -4.89
CA ILE A 509 11.32 18.71 -5.74
C ILE A 509 10.53 19.96 -6.10
N GLY A 510 10.33 20.18 -7.40
CA GLY A 510 9.69 21.39 -7.92
C GLY A 510 8.17 21.34 -7.94
N SER A 511 7.57 20.15 -7.98
CA SER A 511 6.12 20.00 -8.15
C SER A 511 5.56 18.77 -7.42
N MET A 512 4.27 18.84 -7.08
CA MET A 512 3.49 17.70 -6.54
C MET A 512 3.54 16.50 -7.50
N THR A 513 3.49 16.73 -8.78
CA THR A 513 3.54 15.67 -9.81
C THR A 513 4.86 14.91 -9.76
N GLU A 514 6.00 15.62 -9.70
CA GLU A 514 7.33 15.01 -9.56
C GLU A 514 7.43 14.21 -8.27
N PHE A 515 6.93 14.76 -7.17
CA PHE A 515 6.90 14.06 -5.87
C PHE A 515 6.13 12.74 -5.96
N LYS A 516 4.89 12.77 -6.45
CA LYS A 516 4.05 11.57 -6.61
C LYS A 516 4.69 10.52 -7.53
N GLN A 517 5.40 10.95 -8.57
CA GLN A 517 6.10 10.04 -9.46
C GLN A 517 7.30 9.35 -8.79
N ILE A 518 8.07 10.09 -8.01
CA ILE A 518 9.20 9.55 -7.23
C ILE A 518 8.70 8.50 -6.24
N ILE A 519 7.70 8.83 -5.43
CA ILE A 519 7.13 7.91 -4.44
C ILE A 519 6.51 6.68 -5.13
N GLY A 520 5.80 6.89 -6.23
CA GLY A 520 5.17 5.82 -7.00
C GLY A 520 6.12 4.73 -7.50
N ARG A 521 7.46 4.97 -7.53
CA ARG A 521 8.47 3.95 -7.90
C ARG A 521 8.58 2.84 -6.86
N GLY A 522 8.32 3.16 -5.59
CA GLY A 522 8.45 2.22 -4.48
C GLY A 522 7.12 1.67 -3.96
N THR A 523 5.97 2.08 -4.50
CA THR A 523 4.65 1.69 -3.95
C THR A 523 4.15 0.31 -4.39
N ARG A 524 4.94 -0.49 -5.12
CA ARG A 524 4.56 -1.87 -5.46
C ARG A 524 4.72 -2.78 -4.25
N LEU A 525 3.74 -3.63 -3.99
CA LEU A 525 3.87 -4.76 -3.06
C LEU A 525 4.55 -5.95 -3.76
N ARG A 526 5.47 -6.60 -3.07
CA ARG A 526 6.09 -7.86 -3.47
C ARG A 526 6.25 -8.74 -2.23
N LYS A 527 5.12 -9.23 -1.76
CA LYS A 527 5.00 -10.11 -0.58
C LYS A 527 5.90 -11.34 -0.72
N ASP A 528 5.99 -11.88 -1.93
CA ASP A 528 6.84 -13.02 -2.32
C ASP A 528 8.35 -12.76 -2.22
N LYS A 529 8.77 -11.50 -2.24
CA LYS A 529 10.17 -11.06 -2.07
C LYS A 529 10.40 -10.32 -0.75
N GLY A 530 9.46 -10.42 0.20
CA GLY A 530 9.56 -9.77 1.51
C GLY A 530 9.38 -8.26 1.51
N LYS A 531 8.90 -7.65 0.41
CA LYS A 531 8.65 -6.22 0.35
C LYS A 531 7.19 -5.93 0.68
N TRP A 532 6.98 -5.39 1.88
CA TRP A 532 5.66 -5.08 2.45
C TRP A 532 5.34 -3.60 2.47
N HIS A 533 6.35 -2.74 2.52
CA HIS A 533 6.21 -1.29 2.56
C HIS A 533 7.38 -0.61 1.83
N LEU A 534 7.30 0.69 1.73
CA LEU A 534 8.33 1.55 1.19
C LEU A 534 8.91 2.44 2.30
N GLU A 535 10.22 2.51 2.40
CA GLU A 535 10.91 3.51 3.19
C GLU A 535 11.23 4.74 2.34
N ILE A 536 11.01 5.92 2.90
CA ILE A 536 11.37 7.19 2.29
C ILE A 536 12.28 7.93 3.26
N LEU A 537 13.50 8.22 2.83
CA LEU A 537 14.45 9.02 3.57
C LEU A 537 14.54 10.40 2.91
N ASP A 538 14.03 11.41 3.59
CA ASP A 538 13.84 12.75 3.03
C ASP A 538 14.74 13.78 3.72
N PHE A 539 15.76 14.24 3.01
CA PHE A 539 16.69 15.28 3.46
C PHE A 539 16.28 16.71 3.05
N ARG A 540 15.20 16.83 2.27
CA ARG A 540 14.76 18.12 1.71
C ARG A 540 13.37 18.56 2.19
N ASN A 541 12.78 17.78 3.10
CA ASN A 541 11.43 18.03 3.62
C ASN A 541 10.37 18.12 2.50
N ALA A 542 10.60 17.38 1.41
CA ALA A 542 9.71 17.34 0.26
C ALA A 542 8.35 16.73 0.65
N THR A 543 8.36 15.73 1.51
CA THR A 543 7.17 15.04 2.02
C THR A 543 6.24 15.95 2.81
N ALA A 544 6.78 16.91 3.57
CA ALA A 544 5.96 17.91 4.27
C ALA A 544 5.44 19.01 3.34
N LYS A 545 6.24 19.39 2.30
CA LYS A 545 5.90 20.41 1.33
C LYS A 545 4.74 19.98 0.43
N PHE A 546 4.67 18.70 0.07
CA PHE A 546 3.71 18.14 -0.89
C PHE A 546 2.65 17.25 -0.22
N LYS A 547 2.12 17.68 0.92
CA LYS A 547 0.98 17.02 1.56
C LYS A 547 -0.27 17.14 0.70
N ASP A 548 -0.89 16.00 0.40
CA ASP A 548 -2.14 15.92 -0.35
C ASP A 548 -3.06 14.88 0.33
N PRO A 549 -4.21 15.27 0.88
CA PRO A 549 -5.11 14.34 1.57
C PRO A 549 -5.53 13.14 0.72
N SER A 550 -5.69 13.30 -0.59
CA SER A 550 -6.02 12.19 -1.49
C SER A 550 -4.86 11.23 -1.76
N PHE A 551 -3.65 11.64 -1.42
CA PHE A 551 -2.42 10.86 -1.57
C PHE A 551 -1.89 10.37 -0.22
N ASP A 552 -1.78 11.28 0.76
CA ASP A 552 -1.16 11.05 2.08
C ASP A 552 -2.18 10.77 3.19
N GLY A 553 -3.46 11.05 2.96
CA GLY A 553 -4.51 11.09 3.97
C GLY A 553 -4.67 12.47 4.62
N ASP A 554 -5.77 12.64 5.36
CA ASP A 554 -6.08 13.90 6.04
C ASP A 554 -5.05 14.20 7.16
N PRO A 555 -4.59 15.45 7.31
CA PRO A 555 -3.75 15.83 8.43
C PRO A 555 -4.52 15.69 9.76
N GLU A 556 -3.85 15.27 10.82
CA GLU A 556 -4.47 15.26 12.16
C GLU A 556 -4.97 16.67 12.51
N PRO A 557 -6.21 16.81 12.99
CA PRO A 557 -6.67 18.08 13.52
C PRO A 557 -5.78 18.49 14.70
N PRO A 558 -5.39 19.77 14.82
CA PRO A 558 -4.57 20.22 15.92
C PRO A 558 -5.31 19.95 17.24
N LYS A 559 -4.64 19.30 18.18
CA LYS A 559 -5.18 19.07 19.52
C LYS A 559 -5.42 20.41 20.20
N GLY A 560 -6.68 20.81 20.26
CA GLY A 560 -7.26 21.87 21.06
C GLY A 560 -6.51 23.19 21.16
N GLY A 561 -7.03 24.24 20.51
CA GLY A 561 -6.64 25.64 20.69
C GLY A 561 -6.10 26.28 19.42
N GLU A 562 -6.88 27.21 18.89
CA GLU A 562 -6.50 28.07 17.77
C GLU A 562 -5.13 28.74 17.98
N LYS A 563 -4.10 28.20 17.34
CA LYS A 563 -2.89 28.95 17.03
C LYS A 563 -2.53 28.64 15.59
N LYS A 564 -2.54 29.69 14.76
CA LYS A 564 -2.01 29.68 13.38
C LYS A 564 -0.66 28.97 13.36
N PRO A 565 -0.38 28.09 12.40
CA PRO A 565 0.92 27.44 12.30
C PRO A 565 2.00 28.52 12.17
N LYS A 566 2.86 28.61 13.18
CA LYS A 566 4.11 29.36 13.04
C LYS A 566 4.95 28.62 12.00
N PRO A 567 5.58 29.34 11.06
CA PRO A 567 6.59 28.73 10.21
C PRO A 567 7.72 28.24 11.12
N TYR A 568 7.88 26.93 11.19
CA TYR A 568 8.83 26.14 11.99
C TYR A 568 8.67 26.20 13.51
N PRO A 569 8.65 25.04 14.19
CA PRO A 569 8.80 25.02 15.64
C PRO A 569 10.18 25.60 16.01
N PRO A 570 10.26 26.45 17.04
CA PRO A 570 11.55 26.85 17.59
C PRO A 570 12.29 25.59 18.04
N VAL A 571 13.57 25.53 17.72
CA VAL A 571 14.47 24.48 18.23
C VAL A 571 14.27 24.37 19.74
N PRO A 572 13.92 23.21 20.30
CA PRO A 572 13.79 23.06 21.73
C PRO A 572 15.11 23.43 22.39
N SER A 573 15.07 24.36 23.34
CA SER A 573 16.25 24.76 24.12
C SER A 573 16.76 23.67 25.06
N ASN A 574 16.01 22.56 25.21
CA ASN A 574 16.45 21.35 25.90
C ASN A 574 16.15 20.12 25.07
N PRO A 575 17.15 19.26 24.80
CA PRO A 575 16.91 17.97 24.16
C PRO A 575 16.08 17.08 25.08
N PRO A 576 15.14 16.28 24.53
CA PRO A 576 14.48 15.26 25.33
C PRO A 576 15.51 14.31 25.91
N THR A 577 15.42 14.08 27.21
CA THR A 577 16.27 13.17 27.97
C THR A 577 16.22 11.75 27.41
N ALA A 578 17.41 11.20 27.19
CA ALA A 578 17.75 9.78 27.06
C ALA A 578 17.13 9.01 25.86
N HIS A 579 17.66 9.25 24.69
CA HIS A 579 17.95 8.21 23.72
C HIS A 579 19.46 8.11 23.56
N GLU A 580 19.97 6.89 23.22
CA GLU A 580 21.38 6.59 23.07
C GLU A 580 22.17 7.70 22.36
N PRO A 581 23.46 7.94 22.71
CA PRO A 581 24.21 9.04 22.14
C PRO A 581 24.27 8.89 20.63
N ARG A 582 23.55 9.79 19.94
CA ARG A 582 23.64 9.88 18.47
C ARG A 582 25.09 10.15 18.14
N GLU A 583 25.67 9.31 17.30
CA GLU A 583 27.07 9.45 16.91
C GLU A 583 27.32 10.85 16.32
N LYS A 584 28.26 11.58 16.94
CA LYS A 584 28.69 12.88 16.45
C LYS A 584 29.70 12.68 15.34
N TYR A 585 29.37 13.15 14.15
CA TYR A 585 30.32 13.14 13.05
C TYR A 585 31.15 14.42 13.10
N LEU A 586 32.35 14.33 13.66
CA LEU A 586 33.37 15.38 13.60
C LEU A 586 34.19 15.18 12.33
N ILE A 587 33.97 16.03 11.32
CA ILE A 587 34.73 16.04 10.10
C ILE A 587 35.45 17.37 10.03
N ASN A 588 36.77 17.36 10.04
CA ASN A 588 37.64 18.55 10.09
C ASN A 588 37.30 19.52 11.25
N GLY A 589 36.94 18.97 12.42
CA GLY A 589 36.63 19.79 13.59
C GLY A 589 35.24 20.42 13.63
N LYS A 590 34.43 20.25 12.58
CA LYS A 590 33.04 20.76 12.53
C LYS A 590 32.04 19.68 12.87
N ASP A 591 31.06 20.03 13.71
CA ASP A 591 29.95 19.17 14.13
C ASP A 591 28.83 19.24 13.08
N ILE A 592 28.87 18.39 12.05
CA ILE A 592 27.78 18.21 11.10
C ILE A 592 27.00 16.97 11.52
N ARG A 593 25.74 17.14 11.83
CA ARG A 593 24.88 16.09 12.38
C ARG A 593 23.44 16.22 11.93
N ILE A 594 22.68 15.13 12.05
CA ILE A 594 21.25 15.16 11.99
C ILE A 594 20.74 15.88 13.24
N ALA A 595 20.19 17.07 13.05
CA ALA A 595 19.70 17.90 14.14
C ALA A 595 18.33 17.43 14.65
N HIS A 596 17.51 16.92 13.75
CA HIS A 596 16.15 16.47 14.05
C HIS A 596 15.71 15.38 13.06
N GLU A 597 14.97 14.39 13.58
CA GLU A 597 14.36 13.30 12.81
C GLU A 597 12.86 13.26 13.08
N ILE A 598 12.05 13.18 12.03
CA ILE A 598 10.60 13.03 12.11
C ILE A 598 10.20 11.78 11.35
N VAL A 599 9.55 10.83 12.02
CA VAL A 599 9.00 9.63 11.38
C VAL A 599 7.49 9.77 11.25
N SER A 600 6.97 9.63 10.05
CA SER A 600 5.53 9.71 9.76
C SER A 600 5.06 8.44 9.04
N VAL A 601 3.93 7.92 9.48
CA VAL A 601 3.27 6.72 8.91
C VAL A 601 1.81 7.00 8.63
N LEU A 602 1.22 6.30 7.66
CA LEU A 602 -0.20 6.38 7.39
C LEU A 602 -0.97 5.73 8.56
N GLY A 603 -1.88 6.49 9.19
CA GLY A 603 -2.68 6.06 10.33
C GLY A 603 -3.62 4.88 9.99
N GLU A 604 -4.22 4.28 11.00
CA GLU A 604 -5.13 3.12 10.83
C GLU A 604 -6.40 3.41 10.08
N ASP A 605 -6.90 4.66 10.20
CA ASP A 605 -8.03 5.12 9.42
C ASP A 605 -7.75 5.12 7.90
N GLY A 606 -6.48 4.88 7.53
CA GLY A 606 -6.03 4.91 6.15
C GLY A 606 -6.14 6.28 5.49
N LYS A 607 -6.41 7.33 6.29
CA LYS A 607 -6.67 8.69 5.79
C LYS A 607 -5.71 9.73 6.38
N THR A 608 -5.16 9.45 7.56
CA THR A 608 -4.36 10.44 8.31
C THR A 608 -2.89 10.05 8.35
N MET A 609 -1.99 10.96 7.96
CA MET A 609 -0.55 10.79 8.20
C MET A 609 -0.23 11.19 9.64
N ARG A 610 0.32 10.27 10.42
CA ARG A 610 0.60 10.47 11.85
C ARG A 610 2.09 10.42 12.13
N THR A 611 2.51 11.30 13.03
CA THR A 611 3.83 11.26 13.66
C THR A 611 3.64 10.72 15.07
N GLU A 612 3.86 9.42 15.27
CA GLU A 612 3.63 8.75 16.54
C GLU A 612 4.78 7.83 16.94
N SER A 613 5.01 7.72 18.24
CA SER A 613 5.84 6.62 18.76
C SER A 613 5.05 5.31 18.70
N VAL A 614 5.75 4.18 18.56
CA VAL A 614 5.16 2.83 18.58
C VAL A 614 4.28 2.63 19.83
N GLN A 615 4.72 3.14 20.98
CA GLN A 615 3.99 3.03 22.23
C GLN A 615 2.66 3.81 22.23
N SER A 616 2.65 5.05 21.71
CA SER A 616 1.42 5.85 21.62
C SER A 616 0.41 5.23 20.67
N PHE A 617 0.88 4.66 19.58
CA PHE A 617 0.03 3.97 18.61
C PHE A 617 -0.57 2.68 19.22
N ALA A 618 0.25 1.82 19.82
CA ALA A 618 -0.21 0.60 20.50
C ALA A 618 -1.25 0.92 21.60
N ARG A 619 -1.01 1.98 22.39
CA ARG A 619 -1.94 2.43 23.43
C ARG A 619 -3.33 2.75 22.87
N LYS A 620 -3.39 3.53 21.79
CA LYS A 620 -4.68 3.91 21.17
C LYS A 620 -5.47 2.69 20.69
N GLN A 621 -4.78 1.68 20.15
CA GLN A 621 -5.41 0.47 19.68
C GLN A 621 -6.01 -0.35 20.81
N LEU A 622 -5.21 -0.60 21.84
CA LEU A 622 -5.66 -1.35 23.01
C LEU A 622 -6.83 -0.67 23.73
N LEU A 623 -6.82 0.68 23.84
CA LEU A 623 -7.93 1.44 24.42
C LEU A 623 -9.21 1.47 23.58
N ARG A 624 -9.14 1.14 22.29
CA ARG A 624 -10.34 0.94 21.47
C ARG A 624 -10.99 -0.41 21.75
N HIS A 625 -10.17 -1.40 22.05
CA HIS A 625 -10.63 -2.76 22.31
C HIS A 625 -11.11 -2.93 23.76
N TYR A 626 -10.39 -2.33 24.72
CA TYR A 626 -10.72 -2.35 26.14
C TYR A 626 -10.89 -0.94 26.68
N GLN A 627 -12.10 -0.65 27.21
CA GLN A 627 -12.45 0.70 27.67
C GLN A 627 -11.79 1.08 29.00
N SER A 628 -11.44 0.09 29.82
CA SER A 628 -10.79 0.29 31.12
C SER A 628 -9.88 -0.88 31.49
N LEU A 629 -9.01 -0.65 32.51
CA LEU A 629 -8.19 -1.71 33.08
C LEU A 629 -9.05 -2.85 33.63
N ASP A 630 -10.14 -2.53 34.31
CA ASP A 630 -11.05 -3.52 34.90
C ASP A 630 -11.70 -4.38 33.80
N ASP A 631 -12.11 -3.80 32.70
CA ASP A 631 -12.65 -4.47 31.52
C ASP A 631 -11.64 -5.48 30.95
N PHE A 632 -10.39 -5.05 30.74
CA PHE A 632 -9.32 -5.93 30.28
C PHE A 632 -9.02 -7.05 31.30
N VAL A 633 -8.87 -6.72 32.58
CA VAL A 633 -8.58 -7.68 33.65
C VAL A 633 -9.70 -8.72 33.75
N GLN A 634 -10.96 -8.29 33.64
CA GLN A 634 -12.11 -9.18 33.65
C GLN A 634 -12.08 -10.13 32.45
N THR A 635 -11.92 -9.61 31.23
CA THR A 635 -11.84 -10.40 30.00
C THR A 635 -10.69 -11.40 30.07
N TRP A 636 -9.50 -10.97 30.53
CA TRP A 636 -8.36 -11.86 30.71
C TRP A 636 -8.61 -12.97 31.73
N THR A 637 -9.23 -12.63 32.84
CA THR A 637 -9.47 -13.57 33.95
C THR A 637 -10.56 -14.60 33.61
N GLU A 638 -11.63 -14.16 32.94
CA GLU A 638 -12.78 -15.00 32.58
C GLU A 638 -12.50 -15.90 31.37
N ALA A 639 -11.49 -15.59 30.54
CA ALA A 639 -11.16 -16.38 29.37
C ALA A 639 -10.74 -17.81 29.77
N GLU A 640 -11.40 -18.81 29.18
CA GLU A 640 -11.06 -20.22 29.37
C GLU A 640 -9.65 -20.56 28.86
N ARG A 641 -9.22 -19.86 27.81
CA ARG A 641 -7.86 -19.93 27.24
C ARG A 641 -7.36 -18.53 27.01
N LYS A 642 -6.17 -18.20 27.54
CA LYS A 642 -5.52 -16.89 27.30
C LYS A 642 -5.13 -16.71 25.84
N GLN A 643 -4.93 -17.83 25.13
CA GLN A 643 -4.73 -17.81 23.67
C GLN A 643 -5.92 -17.19 22.93
N ALA A 644 -7.17 -17.39 23.40
CA ALA A 644 -8.33 -16.78 22.77
C ALA A 644 -8.28 -15.23 22.82
N VAL A 645 -7.90 -14.67 23.98
CA VAL A 645 -7.71 -13.22 24.12
C VAL A 645 -6.56 -12.74 23.23
N MET A 646 -5.50 -13.54 23.10
CA MET A 646 -4.38 -13.22 22.20
C MET A 646 -4.76 -13.32 20.74
N ASP A 647 -5.66 -14.23 20.38
CA ASP A 647 -6.15 -14.34 19.00
C ASP A 647 -7.07 -13.18 18.64
N GLU A 648 -7.88 -12.68 19.56
CA GLU A 648 -8.63 -11.43 19.41
C GLU A 648 -7.71 -10.21 19.25
N LEU A 649 -6.56 -10.23 19.94
CA LEU A 649 -5.52 -9.20 19.84
C LEU A 649 -4.49 -9.50 18.74
N LYS A 650 -4.72 -10.48 17.88
CA LYS A 650 -3.73 -10.93 16.87
C LYS A 650 -3.25 -9.81 15.96
N GLU A 651 -4.12 -8.90 15.59
CA GLU A 651 -3.76 -7.70 14.82
C GLU A 651 -2.82 -6.76 15.61
N TYR A 652 -2.86 -6.81 16.95
CA TYR A 652 -2.06 -5.98 17.84
C TYR A 652 -0.84 -6.70 18.43
N ALA A 653 -0.72 -8.02 18.26
CA ALA A 653 0.40 -8.80 18.77
C ALA A 653 1.76 -8.27 18.31
N ILE A 654 1.83 -7.86 17.05
CA ILE A 654 3.01 -7.24 16.43
C ILE A 654 3.35 -5.89 17.09
N LEU A 655 2.33 -5.12 17.48
CA LEU A 655 2.50 -3.86 18.20
C LEU A 655 3.08 -4.08 19.60
N ILE A 656 2.61 -5.12 20.28
CA ILE A 656 3.08 -5.49 21.62
C ILE A 656 4.55 -5.92 21.58
N ASP A 657 4.93 -6.70 20.58
CA ASP A 657 6.33 -7.13 20.39
C ASP A 657 7.24 -5.95 20.02
N ALA A 658 6.78 -5.03 19.16
CA ALA A 658 7.52 -3.83 18.82
C ALA A 658 7.73 -2.89 20.04
N VAL A 659 6.75 -2.81 20.94
CA VAL A 659 6.90 -2.06 22.22
C VAL A 659 7.89 -2.74 23.15
N ARG A 660 7.93 -4.08 23.19
CA ARG A 660 8.94 -4.83 23.95
C ARG A 660 10.36 -4.59 23.44
N GLU A 661 10.53 -4.60 22.13
CA GLU A 661 11.83 -4.35 21.48
C GLU A 661 12.30 -2.92 21.73
N ALA A 662 11.38 -1.96 21.67
CA ALA A 662 11.68 -0.54 21.91
C ALA A 662 11.98 -0.20 23.37
N ASN A 663 11.55 -1.04 24.32
CA ASN A 663 11.72 -0.79 25.76
C ASN A 663 12.37 -1.99 26.47
N PRO A 664 13.69 -1.93 26.74
CA PRO A 664 14.41 -3.02 27.41
C PRO A 664 13.80 -3.47 28.75
N ALA A 665 13.12 -2.59 29.48
CA ALA A 665 12.46 -2.91 30.74
C ALA A 665 11.26 -3.87 30.56
N LEU A 666 10.69 -3.97 29.36
CA LEU A 666 9.57 -4.83 29.04
C LEU A 666 9.98 -6.19 28.47
N LYS A 667 11.27 -6.43 28.22
CA LYS A 667 11.78 -7.63 27.56
C LYS A 667 11.35 -8.94 28.25
N ASP A 668 11.41 -8.95 29.57
CA ASP A 668 11.06 -10.11 30.42
C ASP A 668 9.66 -10.00 31.07
N ALA A 669 8.92 -8.93 30.73
CA ALA A 669 7.56 -8.76 31.24
C ALA A 669 6.60 -9.80 30.66
N ASP A 670 5.57 -10.17 31.44
CA ASP A 670 4.45 -10.95 30.93
C ASP A 670 3.67 -10.15 29.89
N ILE A 671 3.06 -10.82 28.92
CA ILE A 671 2.29 -10.16 27.88
C ILE A 671 1.11 -9.36 28.45
N PHE A 672 0.50 -9.87 29.51
CA PHE A 672 -0.53 -9.16 30.28
C PHE A 672 0.00 -7.83 30.82
N ASP A 673 1.21 -7.83 31.41
CA ASP A 673 1.84 -6.63 31.97
C ASP A 673 2.24 -5.63 30.90
N VAL A 674 2.68 -6.10 29.73
CA VAL A 674 2.96 -5.22 28.61
C VAL A 674 1.69 -4.50 28.16
N ILE A 675 0.57 -5.22 28.04
CA ILE A 675 -0.73 -4.63 27.70
C ILE A 675 -1.17 -3.64 28.77
N CYS A 676 -1.12 -4.01 30.06
CA CYS A 676 -1.50 -3.15 31.16
C CYS A 676 -0.61 -1.89 31.23
N HIS A 677 0.69 -2.02 30.98
CA HIS A 677 1.61 -0.89 30.96
C HIS A 677 1.32 0.06 29.81
N VAL A 678 1.15 -0.47 28.60
CA VAL A 678 0.94 0.33 27.38
C VAL A 678 -0.42 1.02 27.38
N ALA A 679 -1.49 0.29 27.72
CA ALA A 679 -2.86 0.82 27.67
C ALA A 679 -3.22 1.66 28.89
N PHE A 680 -2.81 1.23 30.09
CA PHE A 680 -3.34 1.75 31.35
C PHE A 680 -2.27 2.30 32.31
N ASP A 681 -1.03 2.51 31.83
CA ASP A 681 0.12 3.06 32.58
C ASP A 681 0.43 2.28 33.89
N GLN A 682 0.18 0.96 33.93
CA GLN A 682 0.50 0.14 35.09
C GLN A 682 1.99 -0.23 35.11
N PRO A 683 2.62 -0.30 36.30
CA PRO A 683 3.99 -0.77 36.42
C PRO A 683 4.08 -2.23 35.94
N PRO A 684 4.94 -2.57 35.00
CA PRO A 684 5.04 -3.93 34.48
C PRO A 684 5.75 -4.84 35.47
N LEU A 685 5.26 -6.07 35.61
CA LEU A 685 5.94 -7.13 36.33
C LEU A 685 6.56 -8.13 35.35
N THR A 686 7.75 -8.59 35.67
CA THR A 686 8.35 -9.70 34.95
C THR A 686 7.64 -11.02 35.28
N ARG A 687 7.70 -11.99 34.39
CA ARG A 687 7.16 -13.34 34.63
C ARG A 687 7.71 -13.96 35.92
N LYS A 688 8.99 -13.75 36.21
CA LYS A 688 9.64 -14.20 37.44
C LYS A 688 9.07 -13.53 38.68
N GLU A 689 8.81 -12.23 38.66
CA GLU A 689 8.20 -11.50 39.76
C GLU A 689 6.78 -11.99 40.03
N ARG A 690 5.97 -12.21 39.01
CA ARG A 690 4.63 -12.82 39.14
C ARG A 690 4.69 -14.22 39.75
N ALA A 691 5.56 -15.07 39.27
CA ALA A 691 5.77 -16.39 39.82
C ALA A 691 6.19 -16.33 41.30
N ASN A 692 7.11 -15.45 41.64
CA ASN A 692 7.55 -15.26 43.04
C ASN A 692 6.41 -14.75 43.95
N ASN A 693 5.53 -13.90 43.43
CA ASN A 693 4.36 -13.42 44.17
C ASN A 693 3.38 -14.55 44.51
N VAL A 694 3.17 -15.52 43.58
CA VAL A 694 2.38 -16.72 43.87
C VAL A 694 3.02 -17.58 44.98
N LYS A 695 4.35 -17.75 44.91
CA LYS A 695 5.11 -18.51 45.95
C LYS A 695 4.97 -17.87 47.32
N LYS A 696 5.06 -16.53 47.41
CA LYS A 696 4.91 -15.76 48.67
C LYS A 696 3.52 -15.82 49.27
N ARG A 697 2.45 -15.97 48.47
CA ARG A 697 1.05 -16.08 48.96
C ARG A 697 0.69 -17.46 49.57
N ASN A 698 1.67 -18.35 49.69
CA ASN A 698 1.48 -19.71 50.22
C ASN A 698 0.35 -20.52 49.52
N TYR A 699 0.15 -20.24 48.21
CA TYR A 699 -0.89 -20.90 47.41
C TYR A 699 -0.76 -22.45 47.43
N PHE A 700 0.48 -22.96 47.41
CA PHE A 700 0.78 -24.37 47.35
C PHE A 700 0.54 -25.12 48.65
N GLY A 701 0.27 -24.41 49.79
CA GLY A 701 0.03 -25.06 51.09
C GLY A 701 -1.19 -25.94 51.14
N LYS A 702 -2.11 -25.85 50.20
CA LYS A 702 -3.30 -26.70 50.09
C LYS A 702 -3.08 -27.98 49.27
N TYR A 703 -1.90 -28.15 48.67
CA TYR A 703 -1.52 -29.32 47.91
C TYR A 703 -0.35 -30.03 48.58
N GLU A 704 -0.37 -31.37 48.57
CA GLU A 704 0.68 -32.18 49.18
C GLU A 704 1.40 -33.07 48.15
N GLY A 705 2.63 -33.46 48.47
CA GLY A 705 3.44 -34.42 47.71
C GLY A 705 3.59 -34.07 46.24
N LYS A 706 3.38 -35.05 45.34
CA LYS A 706 3.61 -34.86 43.87
C LYS A 706 2.63 -33.91 43.21
N ALA A 707 1.45 -33.68 43.73
CA ALA A 707 0.52 -32.71 43.18
C ALA A 707 1.07 -31.28 43.32
N ARG A 708 1.70 -30.96 44.45
CA ARG A 708 2.40 -29.71 44.71
C ARG A 708 3.59 -29.57 43.78
N GLU A 709 4.44 -30.59 43.61
CA GLU A 709 5.59 -30.57 42.69
C GLU A 709 5.16 -30.25 41.26
N VAL A 710 4.03 -30.78 40.80
CA VAL A 710 3.50 -30.49 39.46
C VAL A 710 3.13 -29.00 39.30
N LEU A 711 2.42 -28.42 40.27
CA LEU A 711 2.01 -27.03 40.21
C LEU A 711 3.20 -26.05 40.34
N GLU A 712 4.20 -26.39 41.18
CA GLU A 712 5.44 -25.63 41.28
C GLU A 712 6.23 -25.69 39.97
N ALA A 713 6.30 -26.87 39.33
CA ALA A 713 6.95 -27.03 38.04
C ALA A 713 6.22 -26.29 36.92
N LEU A 714 4.88 -26.23 36.93
CA LEU A 714 4.09 -25.41 36.01
C LEU A 714 4.37 -23.92 36.20
N LEU A 715 4.46 -23.45 37.44
CA LEU A 715 4.79 -22.06 37.74
C LEU A 715 6.21 -21.70 37.32
N ASP A 716 7.16 -22.61 37.45
CA ASP A 716 8.52 -22.39 36.98
C ASP A 716 8.58 -22.36 35.43
N LYS A 717 7.80 -23.17 34.73
CA LYS A 717 7.62 -23.12 33.27
C LYS A 717 7.00 -21.79 32.83
N TYR A 718 6.01 -21.27 33.55
CA TYR A 718 5.46 -19.96 33.31
C TYR A 718 6.54 -18.88 33.44
N ALA A 719 7.38 -18.93 34.49
CA ALA A 719 8.43 -17.96 34.71
C ALA A 719 9.49 -17.95 33.57
N GLU A 720 9.69 -19.09 32.89
CA GLU A 720 10.61 -19.22 31.75
C GLU A 720 9.94 -18.76 30.45
N ASN A 721 8.78 -19.30 30.10
CA ASN A 721 8.21 -19.26 28.76
C ASN A 721 6.90 -18.45 28.66
N GLY A 722 6.21 -18.16 29.78
CA GLY A 722 4.94 -17.46 29.83
C GLY A 722 3.71 -18.37 29.83
N ILE A 723 2.51 -17.75 29.88
CA ILE A 723 1.25 -18.43 30.12
C ILE A 723 0.80 -19.35 28.96
N LEU A 724 1.14 -19.00 27.72
CA LEU A 724 0.71 -19.76 26.55
C LEU A 724 1.26 -21.18 26.51
N ASP A 725 2.33 -21.48 27.24
CA ASP A 725 2.83 -22.84 27.38
C ASP A 725 1.96 -23.71 28.25
N PHE A 726 1.19 -23.15 29.17
CA PHE A 726 0.23 -23.90 30.01
C PHE A 726 -0.89 -24.55 29.20
N GLU A 727 -1.30 -23.91 28.15
CA GLU A 727 -2.43 -24.28 27.29
C GLU A 727 -2.05 -25.34 26.24
N LYS A 728 -0.75 -25.65 26.13
CA LYS A 728 -0.29 -26.69 25.20
C LYS A 728 -0.73 -28.09 25.65
N ALA A 729 -1.42 -28.80 24.77
CA ALA A 729 -1.96 -30.13 25.06
C ALA A 729 -0.91 -31.15 25.54
N ASN A 730 0.36 -30.95 25.22
CA ASN A 730 1.46 -31.83 25.51
C ASN A 730 2.39 -31.35 26.65
N ILE A 731 2.02 -30.30 27.39
CA ILE A 731 2.91 -29.75 28.44
C ILE A 731 3.33 -30.80 29.46
N LEU A 732 2.45 -31.72 29.81
CA LEU A 732 2.73 -32.82 30.76
C LEU A 732 3.64 -33.93 30.20
N GLU A 733 3.97 -33.88 28.91
CA GLU A 733 4.82 -34.88 28.26
C GLU A 733 6.29 -34.42 28.16
N ILE A 734 6.58 -33.19 28.49
CA ILE A 734 7.93 -32.63 28.45
C ILE A 734 8.58 -32.53 29.83
N PRO A 735 9.91 -32.40 29.94
CA PRO A 735 10.56 -32.17 31.24
C PRO A 735 10.06 -30.87 31.91
N PRO A 736 9.90 -30.87 33.28
CA PRO A 736 10.21 -31.96 34.21
C PRO A 736 9.04 -32.93 34.43
N PHE A 737 7.87 -32.78 33.83
CA PHE A 737 6.65 -33.54 34.13
C PHE A 737 6.78 -35.02 33.80
N ASN A 738 7.48 -35.39 32.74
CA ASN A 738 7.72 -36.78 32.34
C ASN A 738 8.47 -37.60 33.41
N SER A 739 9.27 -36.94 34.25
CA SER A 739 9.93 -37.58 35.39
C SER A 739 8.99 -37.83 36.59
N ILE A 740 7.93 -37.04 36.74
CA ILE A 740 6.90 -37.19 37.78
C ILE A 740 5.96 -38.34 37.43
N GLY A 741 5.65 -38.52 36.14
CA GLY A 741 4.84 -39.61 35.63
C GLY A 741 4.20 -39.35 34.26
N LYS A 742 3.47 -40.35 33.75
CA LYS A 742 2.67 -40.15 32.52
C LYS A 742 1.52 -39.17 32.77
N PRO A 743 1.03 -38.43 31.78
CA PRO A 743 -0.05 -37.44 31.94
C PRO A 743 -1.28 -37.96 32.69
N THR A 744 -1.73 -39.19 32.39
CA THR A 744 -2.85 -39.84 33.09
C THR A 744 -2.58 -40.10 34.56
N LYS A 745 -1.32 -40.35 34.94
CA LYS A 745 -0.93 -40.52 36.34
C LYS A 745 -0.87 -39.19 37.09
N ILE A 746 -0.35 -38.14 36.41
CA ILE A 746 -0.32 -36.79 36.96
C ILE A 746 -1.73 -36.27 37.22
N ILE A 747 -2.65 -36.41 36.27
CA ILE A 747 -4.06 -36.01 36.41
C ILE A 747 -4.74 -36.74 37.60
N LYS A 748 -4.42 -38.03 37.84
CA LYS A 748 -4.96 -38.78 38.99
C LYS A 748 -4.47 -38.25 40.34
N LEU A 749 -3.31 -37.57 40.41
CA LEU A 749 -2.83 -36.98 41.67
C LEU A 749 -3.74 -35.87 42.18
N PHE A 750 -4.53 -35.25 41.29
CA PHE A 750 -5.49 -34.18 41.61
C PHE A 750 -6.91 -34.72 41.85
N GLY A 751 -7.15 -36.03 41.71
CA GLY A 751 -8.50 -36.61 41.83
C GLY A 751 -9.25 -36.72 40.51
N GLY A 752 -8.59 -36.52 39.36
CA GLY A 752 -9.15 -36.65 38.02
C GLY A 752 -9.03 -35.41 37.18
N LYS A 753 -9.52 -35.50 35.93
CA LYS A 753 -9.33 -34.43 34.91
C LYS A 753 -9.94 -33.09 35.33
N VAL A 754 -11.17 -33.11 35.82
CA VAL A 754 -11.89 -31.88 36.22
C VAL A 754 -11.16 -31.17 37.39
N ALA A 755 -10.71 -31.91 38.38
CA ALA A 755 -9.98 -31.34 39.52
C ALA A 755 -8.59 -30.80 39.11
N PHE A 756 -7.92 -31.44 38.15
CA PHE A 756 -6.67 -30.97 37.60
C PHE A 756 -6.86 -29.66 36.82
N GLU A 757 -7.85 -29.58 35.93
CA GLU A 757 -8.20 -28.36 35.18
C GLU A 757 -8.57 -27.22 36.14
N GLN A 758 -9.30 -27.53 37.21
CA GLN A 758 -9.63 -26.54 38.23
C GLN A 758 -8.36 -26.02 38.95
N ALA A 759 -7.41 -26.89 39.28
CA ALA A 759 -6.15 -26.50 39.91
C ALA A 759 -5.30 -25.61 38.99
N ILE A 760 -5.29 -25.88 37.69
CA ILE A 760 -4.63 -25.01 36.70
C ILE A 760 -5.29 -23.64 36.65
N ARG A 761 -6.61 -23.56 36.51
CA ARG A 761 -7.36 -22.28 36.48
C ARG A 761 -7.13 -21.49 37.78
N GLU A 762 -7.08 -22.12 38.90
CA GLU A 762 -6.76 -21.44 40.17
C GLU A 762 -5.31 -20.90 40.20
N LEU A 763 -4.35 -21.66 39.65
CA LEU A 763 -2.98 -21.24 39.53
C LEU A 763 -2.87 -20.02 38.61
N GLU A 764 -3.51 -20.05 37.44
CA GLU A 764 -3.59 -18.92 36.54
C GLU A 764 -4.21 -17.69 37.19
N TYR A 765 -5.31 -17.85 37.91
CA TYR A 765 -5.91 -16.76 38.70
C TYR A 765 -4.94 -16.18 39.71
N GLN A 766 -4.15 -17.01 40.39
CA GLN A 766 -3.13 -16.53 41.36
C GLN A 766 -1.97 -15.78 40.69
N ILE A 767 -1.63 -16.15 39.46
CA ILE A 767 -0.59 -15.45 38.67
C ILE A 767 -1.04 -14.02 38.37
N TYR A 768 -2.30 -13.83 37.94
CA TYR A 768 -2.82 -12.53 37.48
C TYR A 768 -3.55 -11.73 38.55
N LYS A 769 -3.78 -12.31 39.72
CA LYS A 769 -4.38 -11.61 40.86
C LYS A 769 -3.50 -10.41 41.24
N SER A 770 -4.11 -9.23 41.26
CA SER A 770 -3.46 -8.02 41.74
C SER A 770 -2.84 -8.22 43.12
N ALA A 771 -1.68 -7.61 43.33
CA ALA A 771 -0.96 -7.72 44.61
C ALA A 771 -1.72 -7.06 45.75
#